data_48fbe8d69b70e37ed92c68f662fdf7d3
#
_entry.id   48fbe8d69b70e37ed92c68f662fdf7d3
#
_cell.length_a   1.000
_cell.length_b   1.000
_cell.length_c   1.000
_cell.angle_alpha   90.00
_cell.angle_beta   90.00
_cell.angle_gamma   90.00
#
_symmetry.space_group_name_H-M   'P 1'
#
loop_
_entity.id
_entity.type
_entity.pdbx_description
1 polymer ?
#
loop_
_entity_poly.entity_id
_entity_poly.type
_entity_poly.pdbx_seq_one_letter_code
_entity_poly.pdbx_strand_id
1 'polypeptide(L)'
;MSSQIETLPATPSAPSSPAQAGPSAPTSPWIYRPWLDLLVGCGAWSAPLLGVAMWMNPTHAHGWAVAFYLLAIVFNYPHFMATIYRAYHTRADFEKYKFVTLHVTLLVVLTGIVLHASPRLFPWVFTLYICWSPWHYSGQNYGLLMMFLRRSGAEITGSEKRWLRGAFVASYLMLLASFETGGSADPLILSLGLPAKFTLPMRLAFGAAFLVFTLLGFQRLIREKGPRTLVASLTLAFTQFLWFVLPTLLELTSASQVPQTRYSGGILAVLHSAQYIWITSYYQRREARAAGQQSWHMAAYFATLIAGGIALFIPGPWLVSYLFHYDFTTSFLIFMALVNIHHFILDGRLWKLRDSRVSSLLVDRSGKASVSSAVSLSASPRAADSRPSVAARVFSAPAFRISLAGLLFLWGGLDQLHFSLRTDDGNLSALLRAAKMNPYDSAVQARIARAESQSGKRDEAVAALTRAIEINPNSIALQQACARAMIEDGRYADAYAHYQKMLEQFPHDADSLVNYGLLAARLGHPDEAMDAWEKSVDVNPNQPNVHLYLAEAFDQRGEFAAASRHWDSFLQLAGTQATAASQDPALGRQQVTSATIQLADDEARTNHASAALAEYNSAIALAEKSKDAKLEAVALAHQAELQDKSGDVASAAQSYQRALAVDATSGDARSEAFDWFNYGQLLRQHNQPDELAYACFVRAEKLLAGTRGSDLETTQAARRAVATRLGDKAEFVQTQLPEFLARATNLNLASH
;
A
#
# COMPACT_ATOMS: atom_id res chain seq x y z
N MET A 1 81.56 -9.70 69.66
CA MET A 1 81.31 -10.46 70.88
C MET A 1 79.81 -10.58 71.06
N SER A 2 79.34 -11.77 70.88
CA SER A 2 78.38 -12.56 71.69
C SER A 2 76.97 -11.96 71.77
N SER A 3 75.91 -12.68 71.65
CA SER A 3 75.64 -14.14 71.49
C SER A 3 74.19 -14.30 71.03
N GLN A 4 74.00 -15.38 70.32
CA GLN A 4 72.71 -16.01 69.82
C GLN A 4 71.76 -16.28 70.99
N ILE A 5 70.45 -16.27 70.68
CA ILE A 5 69.50 -17.32 71.13
C ILE A 5 68.51 -17.53 70.01
N GLU A 6 68.50 -18.78 69.50
CA GLU A 6 67.55 -19.36 68.62
C GLU A 6 66.20 -19.64 69.33
N THR A 7 65.10 -19.38 68.68
CA THR A 7 63.80 -20.03 69.00
C THR A 7 63.20 -20.61 67.74
N LEU A 8 62.89 -21.90 67.77
CA LEU A 8 62.35 -22.81 66.79
C LEU A 8 61.00 -22.33 66.18
N PRO A 9 60.72 -22.62 64.92
CA PRO A 9 59.50 -22.21 64.28
C PRO A 9 58.31 -23.10 64.63
N ALA A 10 57.13 -22.51 64.82
CA ALA A 10 55.85 -23.16 64.96
C ALA A 10 55.41 -23.78 63.62
N THR A 11 54.94 -25.03 63.64
CA THR A 11 54.39 -25.78 62.52
C THR A 11 53.20 -25.09 61.89
N PRO A 12 53.08 -25.02 60.54
CA PRO A 12 51.93 -24.46 59.91
C PRO A 12 50.72 -25.42 60.02
N SER A 13 49.59 -24.90 60.49
CA SER A 13 48.31 -25.57 60.49
C SER A 13 47.85 -25.80 59.02
N ALA A 14 47.40 -27.03 58.75
CA ALA A 14 46.89 -27.45 57.44
C ALA A 14 45.77 -26.49 56.95
N PRO A 15 45.69 -26.24 55.61
CA PRO A 15 44.63 -25.39 55.05
C PRO A 15 43.30 -26.12 55.18
N SER A 16 42.33 -25.48 55.81
CA SER A 16 40.93 -25.94 55.82
C SER A 16 40.41 -26.10 54.39
N SER A 17 39.99 -27.28 54.03
CA SER A 17 39.31 -27.55 52.74
C SER A 17 38.22 -26.53 52.48
N PRO A 18 38.12 -26.00 51.27
CA PRO A 18 37.01 -25.12 50.92
C PRO A 18 35.73 -25.89 51.12
N ALA A 19 34.82 -25.37 51.92
CA ALA A 19 33.46 -25.91 52.05
C ALA A 19 32.86 -26.07 50.65
N GLN A 20 32.50 -27.29 50.26
CA GLN A 20 31.74 -27.57 49.04
C GLN A 20 30.48 -26.72 49.12
N ALA A 21 30.40 -25.70 48.29
CA ALA A 21 29.18 -24.95 48.07
C ALA A 21 28.12 -25.95 47.57
N GLY A 22 27.14 -26.22 48.41
CA GLY A 22 26.01 -27.08 48.05
C GLY A 22 25.38 -26.57 46.72
N PRO A 23 24.68 -27.44 45.98
CA PRO A 23 24.11 -27.10 44.70
C PRO A 23 23.24 -25.85 44.86
N SER A 24 23.67 -24.78 44.25
CA SER A 24 22.89 -23.52 44.23
C SER A 24 21.50 -23.83 43.68
N ALA A 25 20.46 -23.46 44.45
CA ALA A 25 19.06 -23.65 44.01
C ALA A 25 18.87 -23.22 42.58
N PRO A 26 18.12 -23.95 41.76
CA PRO A 26 17.94 -23.64 40.36
C PRO A 26 17.29 -22.26 40.24
N THR A 27 18.09 -21.28 39.82
CA THR A 27 17.62 -19.91 39.62
C THR A 27 16.65 -19.86 38.47
N SER A 28 15.46 -19.32 38.70
CA SER A 28 14.38 -19.23 37.70
C SER A 28 14.85 -18.62 36.38
N PRO A 29 14.47 -19.16 35.21
CA PRO A 29 14.77 -18.54 33.90
C PRO A 29 14.02 -17.24 33.67
N TRP A 30 13.03 -16.95 34.49
CA TRP A 30 12.13 -15.80 34.34
C TRP A 30 12.76 -14.52 34.88
N ILE A 31 12.35 -13.40 34.27
CA ILE A 31 12.78 -12.04 34.62
C ILE A 31 11.92 -11.48 35.76
N TYR A 32 10.62 -11.53 35.63
CA TYR A 32 9.65 -11.13 36.66
C TYR A 32 8.89 -12.34 37.18
N ARG A 33 7.84 -12.75 36.44
CA ARG A 33 6.98 -13.90 36.70
C ARG A 33 6.66 -14.61 35.39
N PRO A 34 6.48 -15.93 35.39
CA PRO A 34 6.26 -16.70 34.16
C PRO A 34 5.16 -16.11 33.26
N TRP A 35 4.00 -15.83 33.84
CA TRP A 35 2.86 -15.30 33.09
C TRP A 35 3.10 -13.89 32.51
N LEU A 36 3.78 -13.01 33.26
CA LEU A 36 4.08 -11.64 32.81
C LEU A 36 5.13 -11.64 31.69
N ASP A 37 6.17 -12.49 31.87
CA ASP A 37 7.25 -12.63 30.91
C ASP A 37 6.74 -13.25 29.60
N LEU A 38 5.83 -14.23 29.67
CA LEU A 38 5.21 -14.80 28.48
C LEU A 38 4.26 -13.81 27.82
N LEU A 39 3.39 -13.18 28.60
CA LEU A 39 2.36 -12.29 28.08
C LEU A 39 3.00 -11.06 27.42
N VAL A 40 3.79 -10.29 28.16
CA VAL A 40 4.37 -9.00 27.72
C VAL A 40 5.74 -9.22 27.11
N GLY A 41 6.67 -9.86 27.83
CA GLY A 41 8.06 -10.02 27.42
C GLY A 41 8.23 -10.87 26.16
N CYS A 42 7.45 -11.94 26.02
CA CYS A 42 7.47 -12.79 24.83
C CYS A 42 6.37 -12.43 23.84
N GLY A 43 5.48 -11.47 24.14
CA GLY A 43 4.47 -10.95 23.24
C GLY A 43 3.25 -11.87 23.03
N ALA A 44 2.97 -12.83 23.93
CA ALA A 44 1.83 -13.74 23.78
C ALA A 44 0.47 -13.00 23.73
N TRP A 45 0.35 -11.81 24.33
CA TRP A 45 -0.85 -10.96 24.24
C TRP A 45 -1.14 -10.46 22.83
N SER A 46 -0.18 -10.58 21.91
CA SER A 46 -0.37 -10.22 20.51
C SER A 46 -1.46 -11.07 19.84
N ALA A 47 -1.57 -12.36 20.20
CA ALA A 47 -2.54 -13.26 19.58
C ALA A 47 -3.99 -12.81 19.79
N PRO A 48 -4.48 -12.56 21.02
CA PRO A 48 -5.83 -12.05 21.22
C PRO A 48 -6.04 -10.64 20.66
N LEU A 49 -5.03 -9.76 20.74
CA LEU A 49 -5.15 -8.39 20.22
C LEU A 49 -5.27 -8.39 18.68
N LEU A 50 -4.51 -9.24 18.00
CA LEU A 50 -4.60 -9.40 16.56
C LEU A 50 -5.94 -10.02 16.15
N GLY A 51 -6.42 -11.02 16.89
CA GLY A 51 -7.75 -11.61 16.69
C GLY A 51 -8.85 -10.57 16.81
N VAL A 52 -8.80 -9.73 17.82
CA VAL A 52 -9.75 -8.60 18.00
C VAL A 52 -9.62 -7.60 16.85
N ALA A 53 -8.41 -7.20 16.46
CA ALA A 53 -8.19 -6.26 15.38
C ALA A 53 -8.69 -6.77 14.01
N MET A 54 -8.61 -8.07 13.77
CA MET A 54 -9.15 -8.72 12.56
C MET A 54 -10.65 -8.87 12.57
N TRP A 55 -11.24 -9.11 13.76
CA TRP A 55 -12.70 -9.28 13.91
C TRP A 55 -13.44 -7.96 13.88
N MET A 56 -12.80 -6.86 14.25
CA MET A 56 -13.46 -5.57 14.37
C MET A 56 -13.58 -4.86 13.03
N ASN A 57 -14.78 -4.84 12.57
CA ASN A 57 -15.27 -4.19 11.35
C ASN A 57 -14.97 -2.67 11.30
N PRO A 58 -14.88 -2.06 10.11
CA PRO A 58 -14.71 -0.61 9.87
C PRO A 58 -15.64 0.33 10.66
N THR A 59 -16.79 -0.15 11.11
CA THR A 59 -17.78 0.62 11.89
C THR A 59 -17.25 1.20 13.21
N HIS A 60 -16.15 0.65 13.76
CA HIS A 60 -15.54 1.12 15.01
C HIS A 60 -14.14 1.71 14.80
N ALA A 61 -13.78 2.04 13.56
CA ALA A 61 -12.44 2.49 13.20
C ALA A 61 -11.98 3.73 13.98
N HIS A 62 -12.89 4.69 14.24
CA HIS A 62 -12.60 5.88 15.03
C HIS A 62 -12.19 5.56 16.46
N GLY A 63 -13.02 4.78 17.19
CA GLY A 63 -12.74 4.41 18.58
C GLY A 63 -11.41 3.68 18.73
N TRP A 64 -11.07 2.80 17.77
CA TRP A 64 -9.79 2.12 17.73
C TRP A 64 -8.64 3.06 17.46
N ALA A 65 -8.75 3.99 16.52
CA ALA A 65 -7.71 4.97 16.24
C ALA A 65 -7.39 5.79 17.49
N VAL A 66 -8.41 6.25 18.20
CA VAL A 66 -8.27 7.00 19.47
C VAL A 66 -7.61 6.15 20.55
N ALA A 67 -8.04 4.89 20.72
CA ALA A 67 -7.46 3.97 21.69
C ALA A 67 -5.99 3.65 21.37
N PHE A 68 -5.64 3.37 20.11
CA PHE A 68 -4.26 3.13 19.71
C PHE A 68 -3.38 4.37 19.85
N TYR A 69 -3.91 5.56 19.61
CA TYR A 69 -3.17 6.78 19.82
C TYR A 69 -2.86 7.01 21.32
N LEU A 70 -3.83 6.74 22.20
CA LEU A 70 -3.59 6.75 23.64
C LEU A 70 -2.54 5.72 24.06
N LEU A 71 -2.61 4.49 23.53
CA LEU A 71 -1.61 3.46 23.77
C LEU A 71 -0.22 3.86 23.24
N ALA A 72 -0.16 4.63 22.17
CA ALA A 72 1.10 5.19 21.67
C ALA A 72 1.71 6.17 22.69
N ILE A 73 0.92 7.05 23.30
CA ILE A 73 1.38 7.97 24.33
C ILE A 73 1.89 7.22 25.57
N VAL A 74 1.25 6.10 25.94
CA VAL A 74 1.59 5.34 27.15
C VAL A 74 2.73 4.34 26.95
N PHE A 75 2.84 3.74 25.76
CA PHE A 75 3.82 2.69 25.47
C PHE A 75 4.83 3.09 24.40
N ASN A 76 4.35 3.60 23.26
CA ASN A 76 5.21 3.83 22.11
C ASN A 76 6.15 5.03 22.31
N TYR A 77 5.65 6.19 22.75
CA TYR A 77 6.48 7.37 22.98
C TYR A 77 7.49 7.17 24.14
N PRO A 78 7.10 6.58 25.29
CA PRO A 78 8.03 6.26 26.37
C PRO A 78 9.16 5.33 25.98
N HIS A 79 8.97 4.39 25.04
CA HIS A 79 10.04 3.48 24.67
C HIS A 79 11.17 4.19 23.92
N PHE A 80 10.89 5.21 23.11
CA PHE A 80 11.91 6.07 22.50
C PHE A 80 12.69 6.84 23.58
N MET A 81 11.95 7.39 24.54
CA MET A 81 12.59 8.11 25.66
C MET A 81 13.44 7.18 26.52
N ALA A 82 13.09 5.89 26.68
CA ALA A 82 13.90 4.94 27.42
C ALA A 82 15.29 4.74 26.80
N THR A 83 15.38 4.71 25.46
CA THR A 83 16.64 4.66 24.72
C THR A 83 17.46 5.94 24.92
N ILE A 84 16.81 7.12 24.78
CA ILE A 84 17.43 8.42 24.98
C ILE A 84 17.89 8.54 26.43
N TYR A 85 17.03 8.24 27.41
CA TYR A 85 17.36 8.24 28.82
C TYR A 85 18.65 7.46 29.09
N ARG A 86 18.76 6.23 28.59
CA ARG A 86 19.93 5.40 28.75
C ARG A 86 21.19 5.98 28.10
N ALA A 87 21.05 6.59 26.90
CA ALA A 87 22.19 7.14 26.15
C ALA A 87 22.75 8.43 26.78
N TYR A 88 21.90 9.22 27.43
CA TYR A 88 22.23 10.57 27.92
C TYR A 88 22.22 10.69 29.45
N HIS A 89 21.81 9.65 30.19
CA HIS A 89 21.60 9.72 31.63
C HIS A 89 22.89 9.98 32.43
N THR A 90 24.01 9.40 32.03
CA THR A 90 25.30 9.60 32.68
C THR A 90 26.32 10.18 31.68
N ARG A 91 27.28 10.96 32.22
CA ARG A 91 28.39 11.48 31.42
C ARG A 91 29.20 10.35 30.77
N ALA A 92 29.39 9.25 31.49
CA ALA A 92 30.11 8.07 30.99
C ALA A 92 29.40 7.40 29.81
N ASP A 93 28.07 7.25 29.89
CA ASP A 93 27.29 6.68 28.77
C ASP A 93 27.29 7.64 27.58
N PHE A 94 27.13 8.97 27.83
CA PHE A 94 27.22 9.98 26.77
C PHE A 94 28.56 9.93 26.02
N GLU A 95 29.69 9.92 26.76
CA GLU A 95 31.04 9.89 26.16
C GLU A 95 31.28 8.56 25.43
N LYS A 96 30.80 7.42 25.98
CA LYS A 96 30.86 6.10 25.32
C LYS A 96 30.14 6.07 23.97
N TYR A 97 29.02 6.76 23.87
CA TYR A 97 28.17 6.79 22.68
C TYR A 97 28.19 8.13 21.95
N LYS A 98 29.19 9.01 22.22
CA LYS A 98 29.26 10.40 21.74
C LYS A 98 29.00 10.57 20.25
N PHE A 99 29.49 9.64 19.40
CA PHE A 99 29.23 9.72 17.97
C PHE A 99 27.73 9.68 17.66
N VAL A 100 26.99 8.77 18.29
CA VAL A 100 25.56 8.58 18.02
C VAL A 100 24.72 9.63 18.74
N THR A 101 25.08 9.97 20.00
CA THR A 101 24.32 10.93 20.80
C THR A 101 24.51 12.38 20.35
N LEU A 102 25.61 12.73 19.72
CA LEU A 102 25.87 14.09 19.26
C LEU A 102 25.75 14.21 17.71
N HIS A 103 26.60 13.47 16.98
CA HIS A 103 26.69 13.69 15.52
C HIS A 103 25.47 13.16 14.77
N VAL A 104 24.97 11.97 15.14
CA VAL A 104 23.75 11.43 14.50
C VAL A 104 22.54 12.27 14.89
N THR A 105 22.42 12.72 16.14
CA THR A 105 21.33 13.61 16.57
C THR A 105 21.34 14.92 15.77
N LEU A 106 22.54 15.54 15.63
CA LEU A 106 22.67 16.75 14.80
C LEU A 106 22.27 16.50 13.35
N LEU A 107 22.71 15.38 12.77
CA LEU A 107 22.34 15.01 11.41
C LEU A 107 20.80 14.84 11.27
N VAL A 108 20.15 14.18 12.23
CA VAL A 108 18.69 13.99 12.24
C VAL A 108 17.97 15.34 12.32
N VAL A 109 18.44 16.27 13.16
CA VAL A 109 17.86 17.62 13.26
C VAL A 109 18.02 18.37 11.94
N LEU A 110 19.22 18.34 11.33
CA LEU A 110 19.46 18.97 10.03
C LEU A 110 18.58 18.36 8.92
N THR A 111 18.44 17.03 8.91
CA THR A 111 17.53 16.35 8.00
C THR A 111 16.10 16.82 8.21
N GLY A 112 15.64 17.00 9.45
CA GLY A 112 14.32 17.55 9.75
C GLY A 112 14.11 18.94 9.16
N ILE A 113 15.07 19.84 9.28
CA ILE A 113 15.02 21.18 8.67
C ILE A 113 14.93 21.06 7.13
N VAL A 114 15.76 20.22 6.53
CA VAL A 114 15.75 20.01 5.07
C VAL A 114 14.41 19.46 4.59
N LEU A 115 13.81 18.49 5.29
CA LEU A 115 12.54 17.90 4.92
C LEU A 115 11.37 18.89 5.03
N HIS A 116 11.39 19.80 6.00
CA HIS A 116 10.40 20.88 6.09
C HIS A 116 10.58 21.92 4.99
N ALA A 117 11.83 22.19 4.59
CA ALA A 117 12.13 23.11 3.49
C ALA A 117 11.88 22.48 2.10
N SER A 118 12.02 21.16 1.97
CA SER A 118 11.86 20.43 0.71
C SER A 118 11.05 19.13 0.91
N PRO A 119 9.72 19.21 1.02
CA PRO A 119 8.86 18.05 1.27
C PRO A 119 8.97 16.93 0.23
N ARG A 120 9.42 17.23 -0.99
CA ARG A 120 9.66 16.23 -2.06
C ARG A 120 10.67 15.14 -1.69
N LEU A 121 11.54 15.40 -0.73
CA LEU A 121 12.51 14.40 -0.22
C LEU A 121 11.90 13.47 0.84
N PHE A 122 10.76 13.84 1.40
CA PHE A 122 10.16 13.10 2.51
C PHE A 122 9.79 11.65 2.18
N PRO A 123 9.23 11.30 0.99
CA PRO A 123 8.93 9.92 0.64
C PRO A 123 10.14 8.98 0.75
N TRP A 124 11.35 9.41 0.42
CA TRP A 124 12.57 8.61 0.56
C TRP A 124 12.87 8.28 2.03
N VAL A 125 12.77 9.27 2.90
CA VAL A 125 13.03 9.10 4.34
C VAL A 125 11.91 8.30 5.00
N PHE A 126 10.66 8.52 4.59
CA PHE A 126 9.52 7.79 5.11
C PHE A 126 9.54 6.31 4.69
N THR A 127 9.88 6.02 3.44
CA THR A 127 10.07 4.64 2.95
C THR A 127 11.20 3.94 3.72
N LEU A 128 12.33 4.61 3.94
CA LEU A 128 13.42 4.07 4.77
C LEU A 128 12.92 3.73 6.18
N TYR A 129 12.15 4.62 6.80
CA TYR A 129 11.56 4.38 8.11
C TYR A 129 10.62 3.15 8.10
N ILE A 130 9.71 3.06 7.14
CA ILE A 130 8.74 1.96 7.03
C ILE A 130 9.44 0.62 6.80
N CYS A 131 10.46 0.57 5.94
CA CYS A 131 11.24 -0.65 5.69
C CYS A 131 12.13 -1.04 6.88
N TRP A 132 12.67 -0.07 7.62
CA TRP A 132 13.58 -0.33 8.75
C TRP A 132 12.83 -0.76 10.02
N SER A 133 11.61 -0.28 10.25
CA SER A 133 10.82 -0.60 11.45
C SER A 133 10.62 -2.12 11.67
N PRO A 134 10.18 -2.91 10.69
CA PRO A 134 10.03 -4.35 10.85
C PRO A 134 11.37 -5.07 11.10
N TRP A 135 12.45 -4.59 10.49
CA TRP A 135 13.79 -5.10 10.76
C TRP A 135 14.20 -4.89 12.22
N HIS A 136 13.91 -3.69 12.76
CA HIS A 136 14.18 -3.36 14.15
C HIS A 136 13.36 -4.25 15.11
N TYR A 137 12.07 -4.45 14.84
CA TYR A 137 11.20 -5.33 15.65
C TYR A 137 11.66 -6.80 15.62
N SER A 138 12.04 -7.30 14.45
CA SER A 138 12.64 -8.63 14.30
C SER A 138 13.94 -8.77 15.08
N GLY A 139 14.79 -7.75 15.06
CA GLY A 139 16.04 -7.69 15.81
C GLY A 139 15.84 -7.78 17.33
N GLN A 140 14.84 -7.07 17.86
CA GLN A 140 14.47 -7.13 19.28
C GLN A 140 13.96 -8.53 19.66
N ASN A 141 13.00 -9.09 18.91
CA ASN A 141 12.46 -10.43 19.17
C ASN A 141 13.58 -11.49 19.14
N TYR A 142 14.49 -11.40 18.16
CA TYR A 142 15.66 -12.29 18.11
C TYR A 142 16.58 -12.11 19.32
N GLY A 143 16.83 -10.88 19.75
CA GLY A 143 17.63 -10.57 20.93
C GLY A 143 17.03 -11.16 22.21
N LEU A 144 15.72 -11.01 22.41
CA LEU A 144 14.98 -11.59 23.54
C LEU A 144 14.96 -13.12 23.49
N LEU A 145 14.78 -13.72 22.30
CA LEU A 145 14.87 -15.15 22.09
C LEU A 145 16.23 -15.68 22.53
N MET A 146 17.32 -15.06 22.11
CA MET A 146 18.67 -15.44 22.49
C MET A 146 18.95 -15.25 23.98
N MET A 147 18.37 -14.22 24.60
CA MET A 147 18.45 -13.99 26.04
C MET A 147 17.76 -15.13 26.83
N PHE A 148 16.53 -15.49 26.47
CA PHE A 148 15.80 -16.56 27.16
C PHE A 148 16.42 -17.94 26.94
N LEU A 149 16.96 -18.23 25.74
CA LEU A 149 17.74 -19.47 25.51
C LEU A 149 18.94 -19.56 26.44
N ARG A 150 19.70 -18.48 26.63
CA ARG A 150 20.81 -18.45 27.61
C ARG A 150 20.31 -18.58 29.04
N ARG A 151 19.21 -17.92 29.40
CA ARG A 151 18.62 -18.02 30.74
C ARG A 151 18.03 -19.42 31.03
N SER A 152 17.58 -20.14 30.03
CA SER A 152 17.15 -21.54 30.19
C SER A 152 18.33 -22.54 30.38
N GLY A 153 19.56 -22.05 30.27
CA GLY A 153 20.76 -22.88 30.34
C GLY A 153 20.96 -23.76 29.07
N ALA A 154 20.38 -23.33 27.95
CA ALA A 154 20.60 -23.99 26.68
C ALA A 154 21.96 -23.61 26.09
N GLU A 155 22.74 -24.60 25.72
CA GLU A 155 23.97 -24.41 24.95
C GLU A 155 23.61 -24.33 23.46
N ILE A 156 23.83 -23.18 22.84
CA ILE A 156 23.44 -22.90 21.47
C ILE A 156 24.66 -23.02 20.57
N THR A 157 24.60 -23.92 19.60
CA THR A 157 25.66 -24.11 18.60
C THR A 157 25.65 -22.95 17.57
N GLY A 158 26.76 -22.81 16.86
CA GLY A 158 26.89 -21.82 15.80
C GLY A 158 25.88 -22.03 14.64
N SER A 159 25.53 -23.30 14.37
CA SER A 159 24.53 -23.64 13.33
C SER A 159 23.11 -23.27 13.76
N GLU A 160 22.69 -23.60 14.96
CA GLU A 160 21.37 -23.24 15.50
C GLU A 160 21.18 -21.73 15.55
N LYS A 161 22.22 -21.02 15.96
CA LYS A 161 22.21 -19.54 15.92
C LYS A 161 22.04 -19.00 14.50
N ARG A 162 22.66 -19.63 13.48
CA ARG A 162 22.45 -19.24 12.07
C ARG A 162 21.04 -19.55 11.61
N TRP A 163 20.50 -20.75 11.92
CA TRP A 163 19.14 -21.12 11.58
C TRP A 163 18.10 -20.17 12.19
N LEU A 164 18.16 -19.93 13.50
CA LEU A 164 17.24 -19.02 14.17
C LEU A 164 17.34 -17.58 13.61
N ARG A 165 18.57 -17.10 13.34
CA ARG A 165 18.74 -15.81 12.70
C ARG A 165 18.17 -15.78 11.28
N GLY A 166 18.39 -16.86 10.51
CA GLY A 166 17.85 -17.02 9.16
C GLY A 166 16.32 -17.00 9.14
N ALA A 167 15.67 -17.64 10.14
CA ALA A 167 14.21 -17.61 10.28
C ALA A 167 13.68 -16.15 10.43
N PHE A 168 14.28 -15.38 11.33
CA PHE A 168 13.86 -14.00 11.56
C PHE A 168 14.12 -13.10 10.34
N VAL A 169 15.22 -13.33 9.63
CA VAL A 169 15.50 -12.62 8.36
C VAL A 169 14.47 -13.02 7.29
N ALA A 170 14.14 -14.30 7.17
CA ALA A 170 13.17 -14.78 6.20
C ALA A 170 11.77 -14.17 6.43
N SER A 171 11.31 -14.10 7.69
CA SER A 171 10.03 -13.46 8.01
C SER A 171 10.01 -11.97 7.67
N TYR A 172 11.11 -11.26 7.88
CA TYR A 172 11.25 -9.87 7.45
C TYR A 172 11.22 -9.70 5.93
N LEU A 173 11.97 -10.56 5.19
CA LEU A 173 11.99 -10.53 3.73
C LEU A 173 10.62 -10.88 3.12
N MET A 174 9.87 -11.75 3.75
CA MET A 174 8.48 -12.06 3.37
C MET A 174 7.59 -10.81 3.44
N LEU A 175 7.70 -10.03 4.53
CA LEU A 175 6.97 -8.78 4.70
C LEU A 175 7.42 -7.72 3.69
N LEU A 176 8.73 -7.58 3.45
CA LEU A 176 9.27 -6.64 2.48
C LEU A 176 8.77 -6.96 1.06
N ALA A 177 8.74 -8.23 0.67
CA ALA A 177 8.18 -8.66 -0.61
C ALA A 177 6.68 -8.36 -0.73
N SER A 178 5.94 -8.33 0.39
CA SER A 178 4.54 -7.88 0.42
C SER A 178 4.41 -6.38 0.13
N PHE A 179 5.28 -5.54 0.68
CA PHE A 179 5.28 -4.10 0.41
C PHE A 179 5.55 -3.75 -1.05
N GLU A 180 6.33 -4.58 -1.75
CA GLU A 180 6.68 -4.38 -3.15
C GLU A 180 5.64 -4.94 -4.14
N THR A 181 4.59 -5.63 -3.65
CA THR A 181 3.58 -6.24 -4.52
C THR A 181 2.59 -5.22 -5.05
N GLY A 182 2.56 -5.02 -6.37
CA GLY A 182 1.56 -4.18 -7.05
C GLY A 182 1.69 -2.68 -6.83
N GLY A 183 2.74 -2.23 -6.13
CA GLY A 183 2.93 -0.83 -5.77
C GLY A 183 2.21 -0.40 -4.49
N SER A 184 2.57 0.76 -3.97
CA SER A 184 1.94 1.35 -2.78
C SER A 184 0.83 2.31 -3.17
N ALA A 185 -0.33 2.19 -2.56
CA ALA A 185 -1.40 3.18 -2.67
C ALA A 185 -1.11 4.45 -1.84
N ASP A 186 -0.09 4.42 -0.96
CA ASP A 186 0.33 5.58 -0.16
C ASP A 186 1.45 6.32 -0.91
N PRO A 187 1.24 7.58 -1.32
CA PRO A 187 2.23 8.36 -2.08
C PRO A 187 3.52 8.65 -1.29
N LEU A 188 3.51 8.46 0.03
CA LEU A 188 4.68 8.60 0.88
C LEU A 188 5.58 7.36 0.87
N ILE A 189 5.14 6.25 0.30
CA ILE A 189 5.88 4.99 0.25
C ILE A 189 6.29 4.69 -1.18
N LEU A 190 7.58 4.82 -1.44
CA LEU A 190 8.17 4.45 -2.72
C LEU A 190 8.26 2.92 -2.81
N SER A 191 7.62 2.34 -3.81
CA SER A 191 7.59 0.90 -4.06
C SER A 191 8.00 0.64 -5.51
N LEU A 192 8.68 -0.49 -5.75
CA LEU A 192 9.03 -0.94 -7.10
C LEU A 192 7.82 -1.44 -7.91
N GLY A 193 6.68 -1.68 -7.24
CA GLY A 193 5.46 -2.12 -7.90
C GLY A 193 5.58 -3.47 -8.59
N LEU A 194 6.32 -4.41 -7.98
CA LEU A 194 6.61 -5.71 -8.61
C LEU A 194 5.32 -6.51 -8.86
N PRO A 195 5.15 -7.11 -10.05
CA PRO A 195 4.02 -7.95 -10.34
C PRO A 195 3.87 -9.12 -9.36
N ALA A 196 2.64 -9.46 -8.98
CA ALA A 196 2.33 -10.54 -8.05
C ALA A 196 2.93 -11.90 -8.48
N LYS A 197 3.07 -12.17 -9.79
CA LYS A 197 3.72 -13.39 -10.32
C LYS A 197 5.17 -13.59 -9.84
N PHE A 198 5.88 -12.51 -9.48
CA PHE A 198 7.24 -12.58 -8.93
C PHE A 198 7.22 -12.56 -7.41
N THR A 199 6.40 -11.70 -6.78
CA THR A 199 6.40 -11.54 -5.33
C THR A 199 5.71 -12.69 -4.60
N LEU A 200 4.70 -13.33 -5.18
CA LEU A 200 4.00 -14.47 -4.59
C LEU A 200 4.94 -15.66 -4.32
N PRO A 201 5.71 -16.20 -5.29
CA PRO A 201 6.65 -17.28 -5.01
C PRO A 201 7.74 -16.87 -4.01
N MET A 202 8.21 -15.61 -4.04
CA MET A 202 9.16 -15.10 -3.04
C MET A 202 8.56 -15.13 -1.63
N ARG A 203 7.32 -14.65 -1.44
CA ARG A 203 6.62 -14.65 -0.15
C ARG A 203 6.43 -16.09 0.38
N LEU A 204 6.02 -17.02 -0.47
CA LEU A 204 5.87 -18.44 -0.10
C LEU A 204 7.22 -19.08 0.27
N ALA A 205 8.27 -18.82 -0.49
CA ALA A 205 9.61 -19.32 -0.23
C ALA A 205 10.16 -18.79 1.10
N PHE A 206 10.02 -17.50 1.39
CA PHE A 206 10.44 -16.92 2.66
C PHE A 206 9.60 -17.40 3.84
N GLY A 207 8.29 -17.60 3.67
CA GLY A 207 7.43 -18.21 4.69
C GLY A 207 7.84 -19.65 5.02
N ALA A 208 8.09 -20.47 4.00
CA ALA A 208 8.60 -21.82 4.16
C ALA A 208 9.99 -21.84 4.82
N ALA A 209 10.89 -20.95 4.40
CA ALA A 209 12.21 -20.81 5.01
C ALA A 209 12.12 -20.43 6.50
N PHE A 210 11.20 -19.53 6.89
CA PHE A 210 10.94 -19.22 8.30
C PHE A 210 10.59 -20.48 9.11
N LEU A 211 9.67 -21.31 8.62
CA LEU A 211 9.24 -22.52 9.31
C LEU A 211 10.37 -23.53 9.40
N VAL A 212 11.04 -23.84 8.29
CA VAL A 212 12.13 -24.81 8.24
C VAL A 212 13.29 -24.38 9.14
N PHE A 213 13.72 -23.13 9.06
CA PHE A 213 14.84 -22.65 9.87
C PHE A 213 14.49 -22.58 11.36
N THR A 214 13.24 -22.27 11.70
CA THR A 214 12.76 -22.35 13.09
C THR A 214 12.83 -23.78 13.61
N LEU A 215 12.34 -24.75 12.84
CA LEU A 215 12.39 -26.16 13.21
C LEU A 215 13.84 -26.65 13.38
N LEU A 216 14.72 -26.38 12.42
CA LEU A 216 16.13 -26.75 12.48
C LEU A 216 16.85 -26.11 13.69
N GLY A 217 16.49 -24.84 13.99
CA GLY A 217 17.05 -24.11 15.13
C GLY A 217 16.63 -24.65 16.49
N PHE A 218 15.42 -25.20 16.60
CA PHE A 218 14.90 -25.70 17.88
C PHE A 218 14.96 -27.22 18.03
N GLN A 219 15.13 -28.01 16.97
CA GLN A 219 15.00 -29.47 17.00
C GLN A 219 15.86 -30.17 18.09
N ARG A 220 17.16 -29.89 18.15
CA ARG A 220 18.06 -30.44 19.17
C ARG A 220 17.75 -29.84 20.55
N LEU A 221 17.55 -28.56 20.65
CA LEU A 221 17.26 -27.84 21.90
C LEU A 221 16.00 -28.41 22.60
N ILE A 222 14.95 -28.70 21.82
CA ILE A 222 13.72 -29.33 22.36
C ILE A 222 13.99 -30.75 22.86
N ARG A 223 14.79 -31.54 22.15
CA ARG A 223 15.13 -32.92 22.56
C ARG A 223 15.95 -32.90 23.86
N GLU A 224 16.89 -31.99 24.02
CA GLU A 224 17.78 -31.95 25.18
C GLU A 224 17.16 -31.32 26.43
N LYS A 225 16.43 -30.21 26.26
CA LYS A 225 15.91 -29.38 27.38
C LYS A 225 14.42 -29.51 27.62
N GLY A 226 13.70 -30.10 26.67
CA GLY A 226 12.25 -30.15 26.67
C GLY A 226 11.54 -28.83 26.33
N PRO A 227 10.32 -28.89 25.79
CA PRO A 227 9.59 -27.69 25.33
C PRO A 227 9.19 -26.75 26.50
N ARG A 228 8.93 -27.32 27.70
CA ARG A 228 8.57 -26.51 28.88
C ARG A 228 9.69 -25.55 29.32
N THR A 229 10.95 -26.00 29.25
CA THR A 229 12.11 -25.19 29.58
C THR A 229 12.35 -24.08 28.57
N LEU A 230 11.97 -24.29 27.31
CA LEU A 230 12.16 -23.41 26.19
C LEU A 230 10.91 -22.55 25.86
N VAL A 231 9.85 -22.63 26.67
CA VAL A 231 8.54 -22.03 26.36
C VAL A 231 8.64 -20.54 26.04
N ALA A 232 9.46 -19.77 26.75
CA ALA A 232 9.64 -18.35 26.45
C ALA A 232 10.23 -18.11 25.05
N SER A 233 11.25 -18.90 24.66
CA SER A 233 11.88 -18.78 23.35
C SER A 233 10.98 -19.28 22.21
N LEU A 234 10.19 -20.33 22.46
CA LEU A 234 9.18 -20.84 21.52
C LEU A 234 8.05 -19.83 21.33
N THR A 235 7.60 -19.18 22.43
CA THR A 235 6.60 -18.09 22.36
C THR A 235 7.11 -16.93 21.53
N LEU A 236 8.39 -16.53 21.66
CA LEU A 236 8.97 -15.46 20.84
C LEU A 236 9.05 -15.82 19.34
N ALA A 237 9.37 -17.09 19.03
CA ALA A 237 9.33 -17.54 17.64
C ALA A 237 7.89 -17.55 17.09
N PHE A 238 6.91 -17.92 17.92
CA PHE A 238 5.49 -17.83 17.57
C PHE A 238 5.01 -16.38 17.46
N THR A 239 5.45 -15.47 18.32
CA THR A 239 5.20 -14.03 18.20
C THR A 239 5.76 -13.47 16.90
N GLN A 240 6.97 -13.89 16.50
CA GLN A 240 7.54 -13.51 15.20
C GLN A 240 6.66 -14.00 14.03
N PHE A 241 6.13 -15.23 14.11
CA PHE A 241 5.16 -15.74 13.13
C PHE A 241 3.91 -14.87 13.08
N LEU A 242 3.31 -14.55 14.24
CA LEU A 242 2.10 -13.72 14.32
C LEU A 242 2.31 -12.30 13.77
N TRP A 243 3.49 -11.72 13.94
CA TRP A 243 3.76 -10.35 13.56
C TRP A 243 4.09 -10.18 12.08
N PHE A 244 4.71 -11.17 11.45
CA PHE A 244 5.28 -11.01 10.10
C PHE A 244 4.76 -12.04 9.10
N VAL A 245 4.56 -13.28 9.50
CA VAL A 245 4.20 -14.35 8.56
C VAL A 245 2.69 -14.44 8.39
N LEU A 246 1.97 -14.51 9.50
CA LEU A 246 0.52 -14.68 9.50
C LEU A 246 -0.23 -13.55 8.75
N PRO A 247 0.04 -12.25 8.98
CA PRO A 247 -0.65 -11.19 8.27
C PRO A 247 -0.41 -11.24 6.76
N THR A 248 0.84 -11.56 6.35
CA THR A 248 1.21 -11.71 4.94
C THR A 248 0.49 -12.90 4.27
N LEU A 249 0.27 -14.01 5.01
CA LEU A 249 -0.53 -15.13 4.52
C LEU A 249 -2.02 -14.80 4.42
N LEU A 250 -2.57 -14.07 5.39
CA LEU A 250 -3.97 -13.66 5.39
C LEU A 250 -4.28 -12.68 4.25
N GLU A 251 -3.35 -11.81 3.92
CA GLU A 251 -3.44 -10.92 2.76
C GLU A 251 -3.56 -11.74 1.45
N LEU A 252 -2.85 -12.87 1.32
CA LEU A 252 -2.97 -13.75 0.15
C LEU A 252 -4.34 -14.41 0.00
N THR A 253 -5.06 -14.59 1.10
CA THR A 253 -6.40 -15.23 1.12
C THR A 253 -7.54 -14.21 1.00
N SER A 254 -7.24 -12.93 0.81
CA SER A 254 -8.21 -11.82 0.86
C SER A 254 -9.00 -11.73 2.20
N ALA A 255 -8.58 -12.49 3.22
CA ALA A 255 -9.22 -12.50 4.53
C ALA A 255 -8.91 -11.26 5.37
N SER A 256 -7.92 -10.47 4.97
CA SER A 256 -7.52 -9.23 5.66
C SER A 256 -7.56 -8.06 4.69
N GLN A 257 -8.37 -7.05 5.00
CA GLN A 257 -8.43 -5.78 4.27
C GLN A 257 -7.55 -4.70 4.91
N VAL A 258 -6.76 -5.03 5.94
CA VAL A 258 -5.88 -4.08 6.63
C VAL A 258 -4.55 -4.00 5.88
N PRO A 259 -4.20 -2.85 5.26
CA PRO A 259 -2.91 -2.69 4.62
C PRO A 259 -1.76 -2.98 5.59
N GLN A 260 -0.75 -3.72 5.14
CA GLN A 260 0.41 -4.09 5.95
C GLN A 260 1.11 -2.88 6.59
N THR A 261 1.12 -1.73 5.91
CA THR A 261 1.69 -0.48 6.43
C THR A 261 0.98 0.01 7.69
N ARG A 262 -0.36 -0.07 7.74
CA ARG A 262 -1.15 0.27 8.94
C ARG A 262 -0.92 -0.72 10.06
N TYR A 263 -0.81 -2.00 9.73
CA TYR A 263 -0.51 -3.04 10.69
C TYR A 263 0.87 -2.83 11.33
N SER A 264 1.91 -2.64 10.52
CA SER A 264 3.28 -2.46 10.99
C SER A 264 3.47 -1.15 11.75
N GLY A 265 2.90 -0.04 11.27
CA GLY A 265 3.03 1.28 11.89
C GLY A 265 2.17 1.48 13.15
N GLY A 266 1.05 0.76 13.28
CA GLY A 266 0.11 0.92 14.39
C GLY A 266 0.26 -0.18 15.45
N ILE A 267 -0.31 -1.34 15.18
CA ILE A 267 -0.42 -2.43 16.18
C ILE A 267 0.94 -2.95 16.61
N LEU A 268 1.82 -3.25 15.64
CA LEU A 268 3.15 -3.79 15.95
C LEU A 268 4.01 -2.80 16.73
N ALA A 269 3.88 -1.50 16.46
CA ALA A 269 4.62 -0.48 17.20
C ALA A 269 4.25 -0.49 18.69
N VAL A 270 2.97 -0.66 19.04
CA VAL A 270 2.52 -0.75 20.45
C VAL A 270 2.99 -2.05 21.08
N LEU A 271 2.87 -3.18 20.39
CA LEU A 271 3.31 -4.49 20.89
C LEU A 271 4.81 -4.54 21.17
N HIS A 272 5.60 -4.07 20.20
CA HIS A 272 7.04 -3.94 20.32
C HIS A 272 7.46 -3.03 21.48
N SER A 273 6.81 -1.88 21.60
CA SER A 273 7.12 -0.89 22.63
C SER A 273 6.81 -1.40 24.05
N ALA A 274 5.73 -2.15 24.21
CA ALA A 274 5.41 -2.77 25.50
C ALA A 274 6.49 -3.80 25.91
N GLN A 275 6.96 -4.63 24.98
CA GLN A 275 8.10 -5.53 25.21
C GLN A 275 9.37 -4.74 25.61
N TYR A 276 9.62 -3.62 24.91
CA TYR A 276 10.78 -2.79 25.15
C TYR A 276 10.75 -2.17 26.54
N ILE A 277 9.62 -1.58 26.92
CA ILE A 277 9.46 -1.00 28.28
C ILE A 277 9.58 -2.09 29.36
N TRP A 278 9.06 -3.31 29.11
CA TRP A 278 9.20 -4.44 30.02
C TRP A 278 10.67 -4.77 30.30
N ILE A 279 11.53 -4.88 29.27
CA ILE A 279 12.94 -5.24 29.44
C ILE A 279 13.77 -4.08 30.00
N THR A 280 13.51 -2.85 29.54
CA THR A 280 14.23 -1.66 30.02
C THR A 280 13.90 -1.35 31.48
N SER A 281 12.66 -1.55 31.90
CA SER A 281 12.23 -1.41 33.29
C SER A 281 12.92 -2.42 34.21
N TYR A 282 13.08 -3.65 33.76
CA TYR A 282 13.85 -4.65 34.50
C TYR A 282 15.32 -4.24 34.66
N TYR A 283 15.92 -3.81 33.55
CA TYR A 283 17.29 -3.33 33.55
C TYR A 283 17.47 -2.17 34.54
N GLN A 284 16.63 -1.14 34.43
CA GLN A 284 16.67 0.02 35.32
C GLN A 284 16.44 -0.33 36.80
N ARG A 285 15.50 -1.25 37.06
CA ARG A 285 15.25 -1.73 38.43
C ARG A 285 16.45 -2.46 39.04
N ARG A 286 17.18 -3.24 38.27
CA ARG A 286 18.41 -3.89 38.75
C ARG A 286 19.52 -2.91 38.98
N GLU A 287 19.67 -1.93 38.11
CA GLU A 287 20.66 -0.86 38.22
C GLU A 287 20.37 -0.01 39.45
N ALA A 288 19.14 0.43 39.67
CA ALA A 288 18.71 1.21 40.82
C ALA A 288 18.92 0.46 42.15
N ARG A 289 18.62 -0.85 42.17
CA ARG A 289 18.90 -1.69 43.36
C ARG A 289 20.38 -1.81 43.66
N ALA A 290 21.21 -1.98 42.64
CA ALA A 290 22.66 -2.01 42.82
C ALA A 290 23.24 -0.67 43.37
N ALA A 291 22.57 0.43 43.04
CA ALA A 291 22.90 1.78 43.53
C ALA A 291 22.24 2.14 44.87
N GLY A 292 21.50 1.23 45.52
CA GLY A 292 20.82 1.46 46.79
C GLY A 292 19.65 2.45 46.75
N GLN A 293 19.08 2.67 45.58
CA GLN A 293 18.00 3.64 45.37
C GLN A 293 16.62 3.12 45.82
N GLN A 294 15.76 4.02 46.30
CA GLN A 294 14.45 3.68 46.87
C GLN A 294 13.40 3.35 45.76
N SER A 295 12.29 2.70 46.15
CA SER A 295 11.24 2.22 45.24
C SER A 295 10.51 3.32 44.44
N TRP A 296 10.38 4.55 44.99
CA TRP A 296 9.77 5.70 44.30
C TRP A 296 10.55 6.11 43.04
N HIS A 297 11.83 5.72 42.92
CA HIS A 297 12.68 5.99 41.77
C HIS A 297 12.09 5.40 40.47
N MET A 298 11.38 4.27 40.53
CA MET A 298 10.74 3.69 39.39
C MET A 298 9.53 4.48 38.91
N ALA A 299 8.73 5.06 39.82
CA ALA A 299 7.62 5.94 39.44
C ALA A 299 8.14 7.22 38.75
N ALA A 300 9.21 7.83 39.31
CA ALA A 300 9.86 8.98 38.68
C ALA A 300 10.46 8.62 37.30
N TYR A 301 11.03 7.43 37.14
CA TYR A 301 11.52 6.92 35.87
C TYR A 301 10.40 6.84 34.84
N PHE A 302 9.26 6.18 35.13
CA PHE A 302 8.14 6.10 34.23
C PHE A 302 7.52 7.46 33.88
N ALA A 303 7.37 8.34 34.85
CA ALA A 303 6.92 9.71 34.63
C ALA A 303 7.85 10.45 33.66
N THR A 304 9.17 10.27 33.82
CA THR A 304 10.17 10.85 32.90
C THR A 304 10.07 10.26 31.50
N LEU A 305 9.85 8.96 31.40
CA LEU A 305 9.69 8.33 30.08
C LEU A 305 8.44 8.85 29.34
N ILE A 306 7.31 8.97 30.05
CA ILE A 306 6.06 9.45 29.43
C ILE A 306 6.19 10.93 29.05
N ALA A 307 6.61 11.78 29.98
CA ALA A 307 6.80 13.21 29.73
C ALA A 307 7.82 13.49 28.61
N GLY A 308 8.96 12.78 28.64
CA GLY A 308 9.97 12.90 27.61
C GLY A 308 9.52 12.35 26.26
N GLY A 309 8.74 11.27 26.26
CA GLY A 309 8.12 10.74 25.06
C GLY A 309 7.14 11.75 24.43
N ILE A 310 6.29 12.38 25.25
CA ILE A 310 5.42 13.47 24.80
C ILE A 310 6.27 14.62 24.21
N ALA A 311 7.34 15.02 24.89
CA ALA A 311 8.22 16.09 24.44
C ALA A 311 8.87 15.82 23.06
N LEU A 312 9.11 14.55 22.72
CA LEU A 312 9.73 14.17 21.44
C LEU A 312 8.77 14.26 20.25
N PHE A 313 7.49 13.97 20.46
CA PHE A 313 6.55 13.78 19.36
C PHE A 313 5.50 14.88 19.23
N ILE A 314 5.10 15.54 20.31
CA ILE A 314 3.95 16.43 20.31
C ILE A 314 4.31 17.89 20.12
N PRO A 315 5.17 18.53 20.93
CA PRO A 315 5.43 19.96 20.81
C PRO A 315 6.02 20.39 19.47
N GLY A 316 6.92 19.58 18.89
CA GLY A 316 7.60 19.91 17.65
C GLY A 316 6.64 20.18 16.48
N PRO A 317 5.79 19.23 16.09
CA PRO A 317 4.81 19.42 15.02
C PRO A 317 3.85 20.60 15.26
N TRP A 318 3.37 20.78 16.50
CA TRP A 318 2.52 21.91 16.86
C TRP A 318 3.23 23.24 16.70
N LEU A 319 4.47 23.37 17.19
CA LEU A 319 5.25 24.59 17.06
C LEU A 319 5.57 24.91 15.61
N VAL A 320 5.98 23.93 14.81
CA VAL A 320 6.23 24.12 13.38
C VAL A 320 4.97 24.57 12.67
N SER A 321 3.84 23.95 12.96
CA SER A 321 2.55 24.28 12.35
C SER A 321 2.15 25.73 12.65
N TYR A 322 2.22 26.16 13.90
CA TYR A 322 1.81 27.51 14.28
C TYR A 322 2.83 28.61 13.94
N LEU A 323 4.13 28.33 14.07
CA LEU A 323 5.16 29.35 13.83
C LEU A 323 5.46 29.56 12.35
N PHE A 324 5.34 28.50 11.54
CA PHE A 324 5.70 28.54 10.13
C PHE A 324 4.50 28.33 9.20
N HIS A 325 3.27 28.24 9.75
CA HIS A 325 2.04 27.93 9.02
C HIS A 325 2.15 26.65 8.16
N TYR A 326 2.91 25.69 8.67
CA TYR A 326 3.24 24.45 7.98
C TYR A 326 2.19 23.38 8.28
N ASP A 327 1.95 22.48 7.31
CA ASP A 327 0.98 21.39 7.48
C ASP A 327 1.32 20.51 8.68
N PHE A 328 0.38 20.45 9.64
CA PHE A 328 0.54 19.72 10.89
C PHE A 328 0.75 18.22 10.65
N THR A 329 -0.03 17.62 9.76
CA THR A 329 0.06 16.18 9.48
C THR A 329 1.40 15.83 8.86
N THR A 330 1.88 16.59 7.89
CA THR A 330 3.20 16.37 7.27
C THR A 330 4.31 16.56 8.29
N SER A 331 4.26 17.62 9.11
CA SER A 331 5.25 17.85 10.17
C SER A 331 5.28 16.70 11.18
N PHE A 332 4.11 16.23 11.64
CA PHE A 332 4.02 15.08 12.55
C PHE A 332 4.65 13.82 11.97
N LEU A 333 4.40 13.51 10.68
CA LEU A 333 4.99 12.35 10.01
C LEU A 333 6.51 12.48 9.85
N ILE A 334 7.03 13.69 9.58
CA ILE A 334 8.48 13.96 9.54
C ILE A 334 9.12 13.70 10.90
N PHE A 335 8.57 14.27 11.98
CA PHE A 335 9.07 14.03 13.34
C PHE A 335 9.01 12.55 13.70
N MET A 336 7.90 11.88 13.39
CA MET A 336 7.73 10.46 13.65
C MET A 336 8.80 9.62 12.93
N ALA A 337 9.02 9.83 11.64
CA ALA A 337 10.03 9.10 10.88
C ALA A 337 11.44 9.32 11.43
N LEU A 338 11.81 10.57 11.70
CA LEU A 338 13.16 10.92 12.16
C LEU A 338 13.45 10.44 13.57
N VAL A 339 12.50 10.55 14.51
CA VAL A 339 12.66 10.03 15.87
C VAL A 339 12.79 8.51 15.84
N ASN A 340 12.04 7.81 15.02
CA ASN A 340 12.17 6.38 14.83
C ASN A 340 13.56 5.98 14.27
N ILE A 341 14.01 6.62 13.19
CA ILE A 341 15.32 6.34 12.59
C ILE A 341 16.44 6.58 13.62
N HIS A 342 16.37 7.70 14.35
CA HIS A 342 17.33 8.00 15.42
C HIS A 342 17.34 6.91 16.49
N HIS A 343 16.17 6.47 16.93
CA HIS A 343 16.02 5.38 17.90
C HIS A 343 16.62 4.07 17.38
N PHE A 344 16.36 3.66 16.13
CA PHE A 344 16.91 2.43 15.57
C PHE A 344 18.44 2.43 15.56
N ILE A 345 19.06 3.57 15.27
CA ILE A 345 20.51 3.74 15.29
C ILE A 345 21.06 3.64 16.73
N LEU A 346 20.43 4.35 17.67
CA LEU A 346 20.82 4.31 19.08
C LEU A 346 20.69 2.90 19.66
N ASP A 347 19.53 2.28 19.46
CA ASP A 347 19.19 0.99 20.03
C ASP A 347 20.12 -0.13 19.51
N GLY A 348 20.46 -0.08 18.24
CA GLY A 348 21.44 -0.98 17.62
C GLY A 348 22.85 -0.87 18.21
N ARG A 349 23.14 0.18 18.97
CA ARG A 349 24.42 0.38 19.69
C ARG A 349 24.34 0.05 21.18
N LEU A 350 23.20 0.35 21.82
CA LEU A 350 23.02 0.26 23.27
C LEU A 350 22.78 -1.17 23.79
N TRP A 351 22.00 -1.99 23.05
CA TRP A 351 21.50 -3.29 23.51
C TRP A 351 22.27 -4.49 22.92
N LYS A 352 23.59 -4.49 23.10
CA LYS A 352 24.41 -5.64 22.64
C LYS A 352 24.64 -6.62 23.78
N LEU A 353 24.12 -7.85 23.69
CA LEU A 353 24.35 -8.94 24.64
C LEU A 353 25.83 -9.34 24.77
N ARG A 354 26.73 -8.85 23.93
CA ARG A 354 28.18 -8.98 24.06
C ARG A 354 28.80 -7.91 24.99
N ASP A 355 28.06 -6.86 25.30
CA ASP A 355 28.47 -5.89 26.30
C ASP A 355 28.37 -6.53 27.68
N SER A 356 29.45 -6.53 28.44
CA SER A 356 29.54 -7.18 29.74
C SER A 356 28.52 -6.63 30.76
N ARG A 357 28.26 -5.34 30.76
CA ARG A 357 27.27 -4.70 31.65
C ARG A 357 25.83 -5.13 31.26
N VAL A 358 25.52 -5.15 29.97
CA VAL A 358 24.20 -5.62 29.49
C VAL A 358 24.02 -7.11 29.82
N SER A 359 25.02 -7.92 29.53
CA SER A 359 24.96 -9.37 29.74
C SER A 359 24.85 -9.72 31.22
N SER A 360 25.64 -9.07 32.13
CA SER A 360 25.59 -9.34 33.55
C SER A 360 24.22 -8.96 34.16
N LEU A 361 23.59 -7.88 33.70
CA LEU A 361 22.30 -7.46 34.25
C LEU A 361 21.12 -8.28 33.65
N LEU A 362 21.18 -8.72 32.40
CA LEU A 362 20.06 -9.41 31.73
C LEU A 362 20.18 -10.92 31.76
N VAL A 363 21.39 -11.49 31.69
CA VAL A 363 21.61 -12.94 31.52
C VAL A 363 22.06 -13.60 32.82
N ASP A 364 22.92 -12.93 33.65
CA ASP A 364 23.43 -13.51 34.89
C ASP A 364 22.32 -13.70 35.93
N ARG A 365 22.19 -14.96 36.40
CA ARG A 365 21.21 -15.38 37.41
C ARG A 365 21.64 -15.23 38.84
N SER A 366 22.96 -15.12 39.11
CA SER A 366 23.52 -15.28 40.42
C SER A 366 23.13 -14.17 41.42
N GLY A 367 22.50 -13.08 40.96
CA GLY A 367 22.16 -11.96 41.80
C GLY A 367 23.39 -11.21 42.37
N LYS A 368 24.54 -11.86 42.30
CA LYS A 368 25.86 -11.32 42.63
C LYS A 368 26.44 -10.66 41.36
N ALA A 369 25.75 -9.63 40.82
CA ALA A 369 26.46 -8.70 39.98
C ALA A 369 27.65 -8.23 40.86
N SER A 370 28.87 -8.48 40.39
CA SER A 370 30.04 -8.02 41.11
C SER A 370 29.93 -6.51 41.26
N VAL A 371 29.51 -6.08 42.45
CA VAL A 371 29.37 -4.66 42.88
C VAL A 371 30.69 -3.93 42.64
N SER A 372 31.79 -4.68 42.56
CA SER A 372 33.12 -4.18 42.27
C SER A 372 33.28 -3.50 40.91
N SER A 373 32.60 -4.01 39.82
CA SER A 373 32.72 -3.38 38.50
C SER A 373 31.76 -2.20 38.27
N ALA A 374 30.66 -2.14 39.03
CA ALA A 374 29.69 -1.04 38.93
C ALA A 374 30.12 0.15 39.80
N VAL A 375 30.76 -0.10 40.95
CA VAL A 375 31.21 0.92 41.89
C VAL A 375 32.50 1.60 41.42
N SER A 376 33.39 0.89 40.71
CA SER A 376 34.65 1.49 40.21
C SER A 376 34.42 2.48 39.04
N LEU A 377 33.27 2.46 38.37
CA LEU A 377 32.92 3.40 37.29
C LEU A 377 32.11 4.61 37.79
N SER A 378 31.57 4.56 39.02
CA SER A 378 30.88 5.70 39.64
C SER A 378 31.80 6.59 40.47
N ALA A 379 33.03 6.14 40.77
CA ALA A 379 34.06 6.92 41.44
C ALA A 379 34.95 7.63 40.39
N SER A 380 34.39 8.54 39.62
CA SER A 380 35.19 9.60 39.03
C SER A 380 35.59 10.58 40.13
N PRO A 381 36.85 11.06 40.17
CA PRO A 381 37.26 12.07 41.13
C PRO A 381 36.29 13.24 41.03
N ARG A 382 35.80 13.70 42.18
CA ARG A 382 35.10 14.98 42.31
C ARG A 382 35.89 16.03 41.55
N ALA A 383 35.41 16.44 40.38
CA ALA A 383 35.87 17.67 39.76
C ALA A 383 35.63 18.80 40.71
N ALA A 384 36.71 19.53 41.01
CA ALA A 384 36.74 20.69 41.89
C ALA A 384 35.60 21.65 41.56
N ASP A 385 35.00 22.17 42.63
CA ASP A 385 34.18 23.36 42.78
C ASP A 385 33.98 24.28 41.55
N SER A 386 33.22 23.85 40.56
CA SER A 386 32.51 24.76 39.68
C SER A 386 31.06 24.84 40.16
N ARG A 387 30.69 25.98 40.75
CA ARG A 387 29.29 26.27 41.11
C ARG A 387 28.44 26.03 39.88
N PRO A 388 27.35 25.20 39.95
CA PRO A 388 26.51 24.95 38.79
C PRO A 388 25.97 26.27 38.26
N SER A 389 25.96 26.43 36.93
CA SER A 389 25.40 27.60 36.26
C SER A 389 23.95 27.85 36.74
N VAL A 390 23.49 29.11 36.69
CA VAL A 390 22.11 29.46 37.08
C VAL A 390 21.11 28.58 36.30
N ALA A 391 21.36 28.35 35.00
CA ALA A 391 20.56 27.45 34.17
C ALA A 391 20.53 26.02 34.72
N ALA A 392 21.69 25.44 35.08
CA ALA A 392 21.77 24.09 35.64
C ALA A 392 21.03 24.00 37.01
N ARG A 393 21.01 25.05 37.81
CA ARG A 393 20.22 25.10 39.05
C ARG A 393 18.71 25.14 38.81
N VAL A 394 18.25 25.94 37.83
CA VAL A 394 16.84 26.02 37.46
C VAL A 394 16.35 24.68 36.91
N PHE A 395 17.07 24.09 35.96
CA PHE A 395 16.68 22.81 35.34
C PHE A 395 16.78 21.61 36.30
N SER A 396 17.58 21.71 37.39
CA SER A 396 17.65 20.67 38.40
C SER A 396 16.60 20.83 39.50
N ALA A 397 15.94 21.99 39.62
CA ALA A 397 14.94 22.24 40.65
C ALA A 397 13.74 21.31 40.53
N PRO A 398 13.34 20.60 41.61
CA PRO A 398 12.19 19.69 41.57
C PRO A 398 10.91 20.39 41.10
N ALA A 399 10.66 21.60 41.54
CA ALA A 399 9.49 22.38 41.12
C ALA A 399 9.46 22.62 39.61
N PHE A 400 10.58 22.98 38.98
CA PHE A 400 10.67 23.17 37.54
C PHE A 400 10.36 21.87 36.77
N ARG A 401 10.95 20.75 37.23
CA ARG A 401 10.72 19.43 36.59
C ARG A 401 9.27 18.97 36.69
N ILE A 402 8.63 19.17 37.85
CA ILE A 402 7.22 18.84 38.07
C ILE A 402 6.33 19.73 37.20
N SER A 403 6.58 21.04 37.13
CA SER A 403 5.84 21.99 36.34
C SER A 403 5.96 21.67 34.82
N LEU A 404 7.18 21.38 34.36
CA LEU A 404 7.45 20.99 32.99
C LEU A 404 6.73 19.67 32.64
N ALA A 405 6.82 18.66 33.50
CA ALA A 405 6.11 17.41 33.32
C ALA A 405 4.58 17.63 33.26
N GLY A 406 4.03 18.44 34.19
CA GLY A 406 2.61 18.80 34.17
C GLY A 406 2.17 19.51 32.90
N LEU A 407 2.97 20.44 32.37
CA LEU A 407 2.73 21.11 31.10
C LEU A 407 2.72 20.11 29.91
N LEU A 408 3.69 19.20 29.89
CA LEU A 408 3.79 18.17 28.85
C LEU A 408 2.59 17.20 28.89
N PHE A 409 2.17 16.76 30.08
CA PHE A 409 0.98 15.93 30.23
C PHE A 409 -0.30 16.66 29.78
N LEU A 410 -0.44 17.94 30.13
CA LEU A 410 -1.57 18.76 29.64
C LEU A 410 -1.53 18.87 28.11
N TRP A 411 -0.38 19.12 27.52
CA TRP A 411 -0.23 19.18 26.06
C TRP A 411 -0.55 17.85 25.40
N GLY A 412 -0.06 16.73 25.95
CA GLY A 412 -0.41 15.39 25.49
C GLY A 412 -1.93 15.13 25.55
N GLY A 413 -2.62 15.61 26.60
CA GLY A 413 -4.07 15.54 26.72
C GLY A 413 -4.80 16.37 25.65
N LEU A 414 -4.32 17.59 25.38
CA LEU A 414 -4.87 18.44 24.31
C LEU A 414 -4.66 17.85 22.93
N ASP A 415 -3.50 17.27 22.68
CA ASP A 415 -3.18 16.59 21.44
C ASP A 415 -4.04 15.33 21.24
N GLN A 416 -4.27 14.54 22.31
CA GLN A 416 -5.20 13.42 22.29
C GLN A 416 -6.64 13.86 21.99
N LEU A 417 -7.09 14.98 22.55
CA LEU A 417 -8.40 15.58 22.25
C LEU A 417 -8.47 16.02 20.80
N HIS A 418 -7.46 16.72 20.29
CA HIS A 418 -7.37 17.11 18.88
C HIS A 418 -7.40 15.87 17.98
N PHE A 419 -6.62 14.83 18.29
CA PHE A 419 -6.65 13.56 17.53
C PHE A 419 -8.03 12.92 17.51
N SER A 420 -8.72 12.86 18.66
CA SER A 420 -10.08 12.32 18.74
C SER A 420 -11.06 13.12 17.88
N LEU A 421 -11.01 14.45 17.92
CA LEU A 421 -11.87 15.31 17.12
C LEU A 421 -11.59 15.21 15.61
N ARG A 422 -10.32 15.17 15.23
CA ARG A 422 -9.92 15.16 13.81
C ARG A 422 -10.16 13.82 13.10
N THR A 423 -10.32 12.75 13.85
CA THR A 423 -10.56 11.39 13.30
C THR A 423 -12.01 10.96 13.33
N ASP A 424 -12.93 11.82 13.81
CA ASP A 424 -14.38 11.56 13.85
C ASP A 424 -15.02 11.98 12.51
N ASP A 425 -14.83 11.16 11.48
CA ASP A 425 -15.25 11.43 10.10
C ASP A 425 -16.79 11.61 9.95
N GLY A 426 -17.57 11.02 10.85
CA GLY A 426 -19.04 11.15 10.86
C GLY A 426 -19.55 12.43 11.52
N ASN A 427 -18.70 13.26 12.09
CA ASN A 427 -19.11 14.37 12.95
C ASN A 427 -18.47 15.70 12.51
N LEU A 428 -19.14 16.38 11.58
CA LEU A 428 -18.68 17.68 11.07
C LEU A 428 -18.37 18.68 12.18
N SER A 429 -19.17 18.70 13.27
CA SER A 429 -18.93 19.63 14.39
C SER A 429 -17.65 19.30 15.17
N ALA A 430 -17.25 18.03 15.23
CA ALA A 430 -15.98 17.62 15.81
C ALA A 430 -14.81 18.07 14.91
N LEU A 431 -14.91 17.85 13.60
CA LEU A 431 -13.91 18.27 12.62
C LEU A 431 -13.72 19.79 12.62
N LEU A 432 -14.80 20.58 12.70
CA LEU A 432 -14.72 22.05 12.80
C LEU A 432 -14.04 22.51 14.10
N ARG A 433 -14.24 21.78 15.22
CA ARG A 433 -13.51 22.06 16.48
C ARG A 433 -12.04 21.72 16.34
N ALA A 434 -11.71 20.60 15.70
CA ALA A 434 -10.30 20.25 15.41
C ALA A 434 -9.63 21.32 14.55
N ALA A 435 -10.29 21.81 13.50
CA ALA A 435 -9.77 22.88 12.65
C ALA A 435 -9.58 24.21 13.41
N LYS A 436 -10.41 24.50 14.44
CA LYS A 436 -10.18 25.66 15.33
C LYS A 436 -8.99 25.46 16.28
N MET A 437 -8.76 24.22 16.70
CA MET A 437 -7.58 23.89 17.54
C MET A 437 -6.29 23.94 16.73
N ASN A 438 -6.29 23.51 15.47
CA ASN A 438 -5.15 23.67 14.57
C ASN A 438 -5.65 24.01 13.15
N PRO A 439 -5.59 25.29 12.73
CA PRO A 439 -6.03 25.71 11.42
C PRO A 439 -5.09 25.26 10.29
N TYR A 440 -3.90 24.80 10.58
CA TYR A 440 -2.88 24.36 9.61
C TYR A 440 -2.80 22.83 9.48
N ASP A 441 -3.91 22.12 9.69
CA ASP A 441 -4.04 20.68 9.45
C ASP A 441 -4.83 20.44 8.16
N SER A 442 -4.12 20.21 7.04
CA SER A 442 -4.72 19.95 5.74
C SER A 442 -5.60 18.70 5.72
N ALA A 443 -5.25 17.68 6.51
CA ALA A 443 -6.02 16.44 6.62
C ALA A 443 -7.40 16.68 7.27
N VAL A 444 -7.49 17.59 8.24
CA VAL A 444 -8.77 17.99 8.83
C VAL A 444 -9.65 18.71 7.80
N GLN A 445 -9.08 19.62 7.01
CA GLN A 445 -9.82 20.33 5.95
C GLN A 445 -10.35 19.33 4.89
N ALA A 446 -9.53 18.35 4.49
CA ALA A 446 -9.97 17.31 3.56
C ALA A 446 -11.12 16.43 4.12
N ARG A 447 -11.13 16.17 5.44
CA ARG A 447 -12.23 15.45 6.11
C ARG A 447 -13.49 16.29 6.20
N ILE A 448 -13.37 17.59 6.49
CA ILE A 448 -14.49 18.55 6.44
C ILE A 448 -15.09 18.54 5.04
N ALA A 449 -14.27 18.64 3.99
CA ALA A 449 -14.75 18.61 2.61
C ALA A 449 -15.53 17.34 2.29
N ARG A 450 -15.05 16.18 2.74
CA ARG A 450 -15.78 14.92 2.57
C ARG A 450 -17.12 14.92 3.27
N ALA A 451 -17.18 15.39 4.52
CA ALA A 451 -18.42 15.48 5.29
C ALA A 451 -19.43 16.45 4.66
N GLU A 452 -18.96 17.59 4.15
CA GLU A 452 -19.81 18.58 3.44
C GLU A 452 -20.32 17.99 2.11
N SER A 453 -19.46 17.33 1.31
CA SER A 453 -19.87 16.66 0.08
C SER A 453 -20.94 15.58 0.33
N GLN A 454 -20.76 14.74 1.37
CA GLN A 454 -21.77 13.73 1.78
C GLN A 454 -23.10 14.36 2.22
N SER A 455 -23.07 15.60 2.69
CA SER A 455 -24.24 16.39 3.06
C SER A 455 -24.85 17.17 1.88
N GLY A 456 -24.31 16.99 0.65
CA GLY A 456 -24.76 17.68 -0.56
C GLY A 456 -24.31 19.13 -0.68
N LYS A 457 -23.43 19.60 0.21
CA LYS A 457 -22.90 20.98 0.23
C LYS A 457 -21.58 21.04 -0.56
N ARG A 458 -21.72 21.07 -1.88
CA ARG A 458 -20.58 20.92 -2.80
C ARG A 458 -19.65 22.12 -2.80
N ASP A 459 -20.19 23.34 -2.78
CA ASP A 459 -19.39 24.56 -2.73
C ASP A 459 -18.53 24.62 -1.46
N GLU A 460 -19.10 24.26 -0.30
CA GLU A 460 -18.38 24.20 0.98
C GLU A 460 -17.30 23.15 0.95
N ALA A 461 -17.54 22.01 0.28
CA ALA A 461 -16.53 20.97 0.09
C ALA A 461 -15.34 21.46 -0.76
N VAL A 462 -15.61 22.14 -1.88
CA VAL A 462 -14.56 22.75 -2.72
C VAL A 462 -13.80 23.82 -1.92
N ALA A 463 -14.49 24.66 -1.17
CA ALA A 463 -13.85 25.70 -0.34
C ALA A 463 -12.94 25.07 0.76
N ALA A 464 -13.36 23.97 1.37
CA ALA A 464 -12.55 23.27 2.35
C ALA A 464 -11.31 22.62 1.71
N LEU A 465 -11.42 22.02 0.51
CA LEU A 465 -10.27 21.49 -0.24
C LEU A 465 -9.33 22.59 -0.70
N THR A 466 -9.83 23.74 -1.11
CA THR A 466 -8.99 24.90 -1.43
C THR A 466 -8.14 25.31 -0.23
N ARG A 467 -8.75 25.41 0.97
CA ARG A 467 -7.99 25.66 2.21
C ARG A 467 -6.96 24.57 2.50
N ALA A 468 -7.31 23.29 2.26
CA ALA A 468 -6.38 22.20 2.43
C ALA A 468 -5.14 22.33 1.50
N ILE A 469 -5.35 22.76 0.26
CA ILE A 469 -4.29 22.99 -0.72
C ILE A 469 -3.43 24.20 -0.34
N GLU A 470 -4.03 25.28 0.17
CA GLU A 470 -3.28 26.44 0.68
C GLU A 470 -2.31 26.05 1.81
N ILE A 471 -2.72 25.10 2.69
CA ILE A 471 -1.88 24.59 3.77
C ILE A 471 -0.81 23.63 3.23
N ASN A 472 -1.18 22.74 2.30
CA ASN A 472 -0.28 21.73 1.73
C ASN A 472 -0.34 21.70 0.19
N PRO A 473 0.29 22.67 -0.49
CA PRO A 473 0.23 22.79 -1.95
C PRO A 473 0.93 21.65 -2.68
N ASN A 474 1.83 20.90 -2.02
CA ASN A 474 2.58 19.79 -2.61
C ASN A 474 1.83 18.46 -2.58
N SER A 475 0.60 18.41 -2.06
CA SER A 475 -0.19 17.18 -2.00
C SER A 475 -0.97 16.95 -3.28
N ILE A 476 -0.49 16.06 -4.15
CA ILE A 476 -1.19 15.61 -5.36
C ILE A 476 -2.61 15.13 -5.01
N ALA A 477 -2.75 14.36 -3.92
CA ALA A 477 -4.04 13.82 -3.49
C ALA A 477 -5.08 14.91 -3.16
N LEU A 478 -4.66 16.03 -2.53
CA LEU A 478 -5.55 17.16 -2.26
C LEU A 478 -5.93 17.90 -3.53
N GLN A 479 -4.97 18.11 -4.43
CA GLN A 479 -5.21 18.74 -5.74
C GLN A 479 -6.23 17.94 -6.56
N GLN A 480 -6.01 16.63 -6.67
CA GLN A 480 -6.95 15.72 -7.35
C GLN A 480 -8.32 15.65 -6.67
N ALA A 481 -8.36 15.67 -5.32
CA ALA A 481 -9.63 15.67 -4.59
C ALA A 481 -10.44 16.95 -4.87
N CYS A 482 -9.77 18.11 -4.95
CA CYS A 482 -10.40 19.39 -5.27
C CYS A 482 -10.96 19.38 -6.70
N ALA A 483 -10.19 18.92 -7.67
CA ALA A 483 -10.64 18.81 -9.04
C ALA A 483 -11.85 17.87 -9.17
N ARG A 484 -11.83 16.69 -8.48
CA ARG A 484 -12.98 15.78 -8.45
C ARG A 484 -14.23 16.44 -7.84
N ALA A 485 -14.08 17.17 -6.75
CA ALA A 485 -15.21 17.89 -6.15
C ALA A 485 -15.81 18.93 -7.11
N MET A 486 -14.98 19.64 -7.87
CA MET A 486 -15.44 20.55 -8.93
C MET A 486 -16.18 19.82 -10.04
N ILE A 487 -15.67 18.64 -10.46
CA ILE A 487 -16.33 17.80 -11.48
C ILE A 487 -17.71 17.32 -10.98
N GLU A 488 -17.80 16.83 -9.73
CA GLU A 488 -19.05 16.40 -9.11
C GLU A 488 -20.07 17.52 -8.98
N ASP A 489 -19.60 18.74 -8.85
CA ASP A 489 -20.43 19.96 -8.85
C ASP A 489 -20.75 20.50 -10.26
N GLY A 490 -20.26 19.83 -11.33
CA GLY A 490 -20.49 20.26 -12.72
C GLY A 490 -19.61 21.41 -13.18
N ARG A 491 -18.66 21.84 -12.40
CA ARG A 491 -17.72 22.96 -12.69
C ARG A 491 -16.55 22.50 -13.52
N TYR A 492 -16.83 21.97 -14.73
CA TYR A 492 -15.81 21.32 -15.57
C TYR A 492 -14.72 22.28 -16.03
N ALA A 493 -15.05 23.56 -16.31
CA ALA A 493 -14.06 24.55 -16.70
C ALA A 493 -13.10 24.92 -15.57
N ASP A 494 -13.61 24.99 -14.32
CA ASP A 494 -12.77 25.24 -13.15
C ASP A 494 -11.84 24.05 -12.87
N ALA A 495 -12.38 22.83 -12.97
CA ALA A 495 -11.59 21.61 -12.82
C ALA A 495 -10.48 21.48 -13.88
N TYR A 496 -10.78 21.84 -15.12
CA TYR A 496 -9.81 21.88 -16.22
C TYR A 496 -8.66 22.87 -15.92
N ALA A 497 -8.99 24.11 -15.56
CA ALA A 497 -7.99 25.11 -15.19
C ALA A 497 -7.18 24.70 -13.96
N HIS A 498 -7.82 24.00 -13.02
CA HIS A 498 -7.15 23.46 -11.84
C HIS A 498 -6.12 22.37 -12.21
N TYR A 499 -6.50 21.40 -13.07
CA TYR A 499 -5.55 20.39 -13.55
C TYR A 499 -4.42 21.00 -14.38
N GLN A 500 -4.71 21.99 -15.21
CA GLN A 500 -3.68 22.69 -15.98
C GLN A 500 -2.59 23.27 -15.06
N LYS A 501 -3.00 24.01 -14.03
CA LYS A 501 -2.08 24.56 -13.03
C LYS A 501 -1.37 23.46 -12.21
N MET A 502 -2.07 22.39 -11.88
CA MET A 502 -1.49 21.26 -11.16
C MET A 502 -0.41 20.58 -11.98
N LEU A 503 -0.61 20.38 -13.28
CA LEU A 503 0.34 19.73 -14.19
C LEU A 503 1.60 20.58 -14.45
N GLU A 504 1.56 21.90 -14.26
CA GLU A 504 2.78 22.74 -14.22
C GLU A 504 3.72 22.31 -13.08
N GLN A 505 3.15 21.91 -11.94
CA GLN A 505 3.91 21.48 -10.76
C GLN A 505 4.24 19.99 -10.78
N PHE A 506 3.34 19.16 -11.33
CA PHE A 506 3.41 17.71 -11.35
C PHE A 506 3.24 17.16 -12.79
N PRO A 507 4.16 17.45 -13.71
CA PRO A 507 4.01 17.16 -15.14
C PRO A 507 3.96 15.66 -15.48
N HIS A 508 4.36 14.78 -14.55
CA HIS A 508 4.42 13.34 -14.73
C HIS A 508 3.41 12.58 -13.86
N ASP A 509 2.34 13.25 -13.40
CA ASP A 509 1.26 12.55 -12.69
C ASP A 509 0.27 11.98 -13.70
N ALA A 510 0.41 10.67 -13.97
CA ALA A 510 -0.34 9.98 -15.02
C ALA A 510 -1.86 10.10 -14.82
N ASP A 511 -2.35 9.96 -13.58
CA ASP A 511 -3.79 10.05 -13.29
C ASP A 511 -4.34 11.46 -13.54
N SER A 512 -3.58 12.49 -13.23
CA SER A 512 -3.97 13.88 -13.50
C SER A 512 -3.94 14.19 -14.98
N LEU A 513 -2.99 13.65 -15.74
CA LEU A 513 -2.94 13.75 -17.20
C LEU A 513 -4.18 13.12 -17.83
N VAL A 514 -4.61 11.94 -17.36
CA VAL A 514 -5.85 11.29 -17.84
C VAL A 514 -7.07 12.19 -17.60
N ASN A 515 -7.23 12.66 -16.36
CA ASN A 515 -8.40 13.47 -16.00
C ASN A 515 -8.40 14.83 -16.72
N TYR A 516 -7.25 15.44 -16.90
CA TYR A 516 -7.09 16.66 -17.71
C TYR A 516 -7.52 16.41 -19.15
N GLY A 517 -7.05 15.32 -19.76
CA GLY A 517 -7.44 14.93 -21.12
C GLY A 517 -8.95 14.69 -21.27
N LEU A 518 -9.57 14.01 -20.30
CA LEU A 518 -11.03 13.80 -20.30
C LEU A 518 -11.82 15.12 -20.24
N LEU A 519 -11.35 16.07 -19.43
CA LEU A 519 -11.97 17.40 -19.34
C LEU A 519 -11.73 18.22 -20.59
N ALA A 520 -10.53 18.16 -21.17
CA ALA A 520 -10.20 18.82 -22.44
C ALA A 520 -11.10 18.32 -23.55
N ALA A 521 -11.25 17.01 -23.71
CA ALA A 521 -12.15 16.41 -24.70
C ALA A 521 -13.61 16.86 -24.48
N ARG A 522 -14.09 16.85 -23.23
CA ARG A 522 -15.45 17.30 -22.88
C ARG A 522 -15.70 18.77 -23.20
N LEU A 523 -14.68 19.61 -23.08
CA LEU A 523 -14.76 21.06 -23.32
C LEU A 523 -14.49 21.44 -24.79
N GLY A 524 -14.22 20.46 -25.66
CA GLY A 524 -13.99 20.69 -27.08
C GLY A 524 -12.54 21.00 -27.47
N HIS A 525 -11.58 20.54 -26.66
CA HIS A 525 -10.14 20.66 -26.90
C HIS A 525 -9.51 19.28 -27.21
N PRO A 526 -9.85 18.62 -28.34
CA PRO A 526 -9.44 17.25 -28.62
C PRO A 526 -7.92 17.09 -28.77
N ASP A 527 -7.22 18.10 -29.29
CA ASP A 527 -5.77 18.03 -29.46
C ASP A 527 -5.03 18.03 -28.10
N GLU A 528 -5.48 18.84 -27.15
CA GLU A 528 -4.93 18.85 -25.80
C GLU A 528 -5.25 17.56 -25.04
N ALA A 529 -6.44 16.97 -25.30
CA ALA A 529 -6.81 15.70 -24.73
C ALA A 529 -5.85 14.57 -25.16
N MET A 530 -5.58 14.49 -26.45
CA MET A 530 -4.66 13.49 -27.00
C MET A 530 -3.24 13.67 -26.48
N ASP A 531 -2.69 14.88 -26.51
CA ASP A 531 -1.36 15.19 -25.97
C ASP A 531 -1.23 14.79 -24.48
N ALA A 532 -2.28 15.03 -23.70
CA ALA A 532 -2.29 14.62 -22.29
C ALA A 532 -2.34 13.09 -22.12
N TRP A 533 -3.14 12.41 -22.93
CA TRP A 533 -3.24 10.94 -22.86
C TRP A 533 -1.95 10.26 -23.38
N GLU A 534 -1.30 10.77 -24.43
CA GLU A 534 0.00 10.30 -24.89
C GLU A 534 1.06 10.45 -23.78
N LYS A 535 1.14 11.63 -23.15
CA LYS A 535 2.04 11.85 -22.00
C LYS A 535 1.72 10.91 -20.84
N SER A 536 0.43 10.59 -20.62
CA SER A 536 0.03 9.68 -19.56
C SER A 536 0.52 8.25 -19.81
N VAL A 537 0.38 7.73 -21.03
CA VAL A 537 0.87 6.39 -21.38
C VAL A 537 2.40 6.32 -21.46
N ASP A 538 3.07 7.41 -21.76
CA ASP A 538 4.54 7.51 -21.67
C ASP A 538 5.03 7.34 -20.23
N VAL A 539 4.29 7.90 -19.26
CA VAL A 539 4.61 7.76 -17.83
C VAL A 539 4.21 6.38 -17.30
N ASN A 540 3.02 5.92 -17.66
CA ASN A 540 2.48 4.63 -17.25
C ASN A 540 1.81 3.92 -18.43
N PRO A 541 2.50 3.00 -19.12
CA PRO A 541 1.95 2.29 -20.27
C PRO A 541 0.86 1.26 -19.92
N ASN A 542 0.65 0.96 -18.64
CA ASN A 542 -0.32 -0.05 -18.20
C ASN A 542 -1.71 0.56 -17.89
N GLN A 543 -2.24 1.36 -18.80
CA GLN A 543 -3.51 2.08 -18.65
C GLN A 543 -4.47 1.71 -19.80
N PRO A 544 -5.23 0.61 -19.72
CA PRO A 544 -6.08 0.17 -20.84
C PRO A 544 -7.09 1.24 -21.25
N ASN A 545 -7.72 1.94 -20.32
CA ASN A 545 -8.70 2.98 -20.65
C ASN A 545 -8.09 4.14 -21.44
N VAL A 546 -6.83 4.48 -21.20
CA VAL A 546 -6.15 5.57 -21.92
C VAL A 546 -5.81 5.15 -23.34
N HIS A 547 -5.37 3.89 -23.52
CA HIS A 547 -5.19 3.33 -24.86
C HIS A 547 -6.51 3.28 -25.64
N LEU A 548 -7.63 2.97 -24.98
CA LEU A 548 -8.97 3.06 -25.58
C LEU A 548 -9.29 4.49 -26.06
N TYR A 549 -9.09 5.50 -25.21
CA TYR A 549 -9.35 6.91 -25.58
C TYR A 549 -8.46 7.38 -26.73
N LEU A 550 -7.19 7.00 -26.73
CA LEU A 550 -6.26 7.33 -27.82
C LEU A 550 -6.65 6.63 -29.11
N ALA A 551 -7.02 5.35 -29.07
CA ALA A 551 -7.45 4.59 -30.24
C ALA A 551 -8.67 5.26 -30.89
N GLU A 552 -9.71 5.55 -30.11
CA GLU A 552 -10.91 6.25 -30.58
C GLU A 552 -10.58 7.66 -31.16
N ALA A 553 -9.68 8.39 -30.54
CA ALA A 553 -9.30 9.73 -30.99
C ALA A 553 -8.49 9.68 -32.31
N PHE A 554 -7.57 8.73 -32.47
CA PHE A 554 -6.82 8.52 -33.71
C PHE A 554 -7.70 8.02 -34.85
N ASP A 555 -8.65 7.09 -34.56
CA ASP A 555 -9.62 6.64 -35.56
C ASP A 555 -10.48 7.79 -36.09
N GLN A 556 -11.01 8.65 -35.19
CA GLN A 556 -11.78 9.83 -35.58
C GLN A 556 -10.98 10.82 -36.46
N ARG A 557 -9.66 10.85 -36.33
CA ARG A 557 -8.76 11.65 -37.19
C ARG A 557 -8.40 10.96 -38.51
N GLY A 558 -8.76 9.70 -38.67
CA GLY A 558 -8.34 8.88 -39.80
C GLY A 558 -6.89 8.43 -39.73
N GLU A 559 -6.26 8.50 -38.57
CA GLU A 559 -4.89 8.03 -38.29
C GLU A 559 -4.89 6.53 -37.91
N PHE A 560 -5.44 5.71 -38.80
CA PHE A 560 -5.77 4.29 -38.51
C PHE A 560 -4.57 3.46 -38.04
N ALA A 561 -3.36 3.70 -38.56
CA ALA A 561 -2.17 2.97 -38.11
C ALA A 561 -1.76 3.31 -36.65
N ALA A 562 -2.09 4.50 -36.15
CA ALA A 562 -1.89 4.86 -34.75
C ALA A 562 -3.02 4.27 -33.90
N ALA A 563 -4.26 4.33 -34.37
CA ALA A 563 -5.42 3.73 -33.72
C ALA A 563 -5.21 2.24 -33.50
N SER A 564 -4.81 1.46 -34.55
CA SER A 564 -4.53 0.01 -34.45
C SER A 564 -3.53 -0.32 -33.32
N ARG A 565 -2.45 0.44 -33.18
CA ARG A 565 -1.46 0.21 -32.13
C ARG A 565 -2.05 0.39 -30.72
N HIS A 566 -2.93 1.35 -30.54
CA HIS A 566 -3.57 1.60 -29.25
C HIS A 566 -4.70 0.60 -28.98
N TRP A 567 -5.46 0.17 -29.99
CA TRP A 567 -6.41 -0.92 -29.88
C TRP A 567 -5.72 -2.22 -29.42
N ASP A 568 -4.61 -2.58 -30.07
CA ASP A 568 -3.83 -3.77 -29.68
C ASP A 568 -3.31 -3.68 -28.24
N SER A 569 -2.76 -2.52 -27.84
CA SER A 569 -2.33 -2.29 -26.46
C SER A 569 -3.49 -2.42 -25.46
N PHE A 570 -4.66 -1.87 -25.79
CA PHE A 570 -5.86 -2.03 -24.97
C PHE A 570 -6.23 -3.49 -24.80
N LEU A 571 -6.30 -4.25 -25.90
CA LEU A 571 -6.69 -5.66 -25.89
C LEU A 571 -5.70 -6.53 -25.10
N GLN A 572 -4.41 -6.30 -25.25
CA GLN A 572 -3.38 -7.00 -24.48
C GLN A 572 -3.52 -6.74 -22.97
N LEU A 573 -3.74 -5.49 -22.57
CA LEU A 573 -3.91 -5.11 -21.17
C LEU A 573 -5.25 -5.56 -20.60
N ALA A 574 -6.35 -5.42 -21.34
CA ALA A 574 -7.67 -5.85 -20.93
C ALA A 574 -7.75 -7.37 -20.75
N GLY A 575 -7.11 -8.16 -21.63
CA GLY A 575 -7.02 -9.61 -21.49
C GLY A 575 -6.33 -10.08 -20.20
N THR A 576 -5.38 -9.30 -19.68
CA THR A 576 -4.69 -9.60 -18.43
C THR A 576 -5.44 -9.09 -17.19
N GLN A 577 -6.27 -8.04 -17.32
CA GLN A 577 -6.99 -7.41 -16.20
C GLN A 577 -8.45 -7.87 -16.08
N ALA A 578 -9.07 -8.35 -17.14
CA ALA A 578 -10.47 -8.81 -17.15
C ALA A 578 -10.76 -9.96 -16.17
N THR A 579 -9.72 -10.60 -15.66
CA THR A 579 -9.81 -11.62 -14.60
C THR A 579 -9.85 -11.03 -13.19
N ALA A 580 -9.60 -9.71 -13.00
CA ALA A 580 -9.35 -9.16 -11.66
C ALA A 580 -10.18 -7.93 -11.22
N ALA A 581 -10.74 -7.11 -12.12
CA ALA A 581 -11.19 -5.77 -11.72
C ALA A 581 -12.51 -5.24 -12.30
N SER A 582 -13.22 -5.94 -13.19
CA SER A 582 -14.49 -5.44 -13.75
C SER A 582 -15.63 -5.64 -12.75
N GLN A 583 -16.30 -4.54 -12.35
CA GLN A 583 -17.53 -4.58 -11.56
C GLN A 583 -18.70 -5.24 -12.35
N ASP A 584 -18.61 -5.26 -13.70
CA ASP A 584 -19.51 -5.98 -14.59
C ASP A 584 -18.72 -6.75 -15.68
N PRO A 585 -18.56 -8.09 -15.51
CA PRO A 585 -17.85 -8.91 -16.47
C PRO A 585 -18.53 -8.97 -17.87
N ALA A 586 -19.83 -8.65 -17.96
CA ALA A 586 -20.53 -8.65 -19.25
C ALA A 586 -20.16 -7.41 -20.06
N LEU A 587 -20.17 -6.23 -19.43
CA LEU A 587 -19.76 -4.97 -20.05
C LEU A 587 -18.30 -5.01 -20.52
N GLY A 588 -17.42 -5.57 -19.70
CA GLY A 588 -16.02 -5.74 -20.08
C GLY A 588 -15.81 -6.62 -21.30
N ARG A 589 -16.58 -7.73 -21.45
CA ARG A 589 -16.52 -8.57 -22.64
C ARG A 589 -17.05 -7.87 -23.89
N GLN A 590 -18.14 -7.10 -23.76
CA GLN A 590 -18.68 -6.31 -24.85
C GLN A 590 -17.67 -5.27 -25.37
N GLN A 591 -16.99 -4.56 -24.47
CA GLN A 591 -15.96 -3.60 -24.82
C GLN A 591 -14.79 -4.25 -25.57
N VAL A 592 -14.32 -5.41 -25.09
CA VAL A 592 -13.24 -6.17 -25.76
C VAL A 592 -13.67 -6.60 -27.15
N THR A 593 -14.89 -7.13 -27.32
CA THR A 593 -15.40 -7.53 -28.64
C THR A 593 -15.51 -6.33 -29.58
N SER A 594 -16.06 -5.22 -29.11
CA SER A 594 -16.17 -3.99 -29.91
C SER A 594 -14.79 -3.46 -30.33
N ALA A 595 -13.83 -3.41 -29.39
CA ALA A 595 -12.46 -2.98 -29.69
C ALA A 595 -11.76 -3.90 -30.70
N THR A 596 -12.02 -5.20 -30.65
CA THR A 596 -11.49 -6.17 -31.65
C THR A 596 -12.05 -5.89 -33.03
N ILE A 597 -13.33 -5.52 -33.14
CA ILE A 597 -13.94 -5.12 -34.43
C ILE A 597 -13.29 -3.84 -34.96
N GLN A 598 -13.10 -2.83 -34.11
CA GLN A 598 -12.46 -1.56 -34.51
C GLN A 598 -10.99 -1.75 -34.94
N LEU A 599 -10.24 -2.61 -34.23
CA LEU A 599 -8.90 -3.01 -34.70
C LEU A 599 -8.92 -3.63 -36.08
N ALA A 600 -9.86 -4.55 -36.33
CA ALA A 600 -10.01 -5.16 -37.64
C ALA A 600 -10.39 -4.14 -38.74
N ASP A 601 -11.26 -3.19 -38.42
CA ASP A 601 -11.66 -2.12 -39.37
C ASP A 601 -10.45 -1.24 -39.74
N ASP A 602 -9.61 -0.87 -38.77
CA ASP A 602 -8.42 -0.05 -38.97
C ASP A 602 -7.32 -0.81 -39.74
N GLU A 603 -7.12 -2.09 -39.44
CA GLU A 603 -6.24 -2.97 -40.22
C GLU A 603 -6.72 -3.12 -41.69
N ALA A 604 -8.02 -3.21 -41.88
CA ALA A 604 -8.61 -3.24 -43.24
C ALA A 604 -8.36 -1.92 -43.99
N ARG A 605 -8.50 -0.77 -43.35
CA ARG A 605 -8.25 0.57 -43.91
C ARG A 605 -6.77 0.81 -44.21
N THR A 606 -5.87 0.16 -43.49
CA THR A 606 -4.41 0.23 -43.70
C THR A 606 -3.87 -0.85 -44.65
N ASN A 607 -4.75 -1.53 -45.37
CA ASN A 607 -4.45 -2.61 -46.33
C ASN A 607 -3.81 -3.87 -45.72
N HIS A 608 -4.02 -4.14 -44.45
CA HIS A 608 -3.60 -5.36 -43.76
C HIS A 608 -4.71 -6.40 -43.72
N ALA A 609 -5.29 -6.75 -44.91
CA ALA A 609 -6.47 -7.57 -45.03
C ALA A 609 -6.40 -8.93 -44.29
N SER A 610 -5.25 -9.59 -44.28
CA SER A 610 -5.08 -10.88 -43.60
C SER A 610 -5.14 -10.73 -42.06
N ALA A 611 -4.58 -9.66 -41.49
CA ALA A 611 -4.68 -9.34 -40.08
C ALA A 611 -6.12 -8.98 -39.70
N ALA A 612 -6.76 -8.12 -40.48
CA ALA A 612 -8.16 -7.75 -40.29
C ALA A 612 -9.12 -8.95 -40.28
N LEU A 613 -8.93 -9.89 -41.20
CA LEU A 613 -9.74 -11.11 -41.23
C LEU A 613 -9.50 -12.01 -39.99
N ALA A 614 -8.29 -12.07 -39.47
CA ALA A 614 -8.01 -12.81 -38.27
C ALA A 614 -8.69 -12.18 -37.06
N GLU A 615 -8.67 -10.83 -36.96
CA GLU A 615 -9.32 -10.10 -35.86
C GLU A 615 -10.86 -10.17 -35.96
N TYR A 616 -11.46 -10.10 -37.16
CA TYR A 616 -12.91 -10.35 -37.32
C TYR A 616 -13.30 -11.76 -36.87
N ASN A 617 -12.50 -12.78 -37.18
CA ASN A 617 -12.76 -14.14 -36.69
C ASN A 617 -12.66 -14.22 -35.17
N SER A 618 -11.73 -13.50 -34.59
CA SER A 618 -11.58 -13.37 -33.12
C SER A 618 -12.78 -12.68 -32.49
N ALA A 619 -13.26 -11.58 -33.08
CA ALA A 619 -14.43 -10.84 -32.62
C ALA A 619 -15.71 -11.69 -32.70
N ILE A 620 -15.90 -12.42 -33.80
CA ILE A 620 -17.04 -13.35 -33.98
C ILE A 620 -17.02 -14.43 -32.88
N ALA A 621 -15.89 -15.06 -32.63
CA ALA A 621 -15.76 -16.08 -31.58
C ALA A 621 -16.02 -15.51 -30.16
N LEU A 622 -15.61 -14.27 -29.89
CA LEU A 622 -15.87 -13.57 -28.62
C LEU A 622 -17.38 -13.25 -28.49
N ALA A 623 -18.02 -12.78 -29.55
CA ALA A 623 -19.45 -12.47 -29.58
C ALA A 623 -20.31 -13.74 -29.40
N GLU A 624 -19.99 -14.83 -30.09
CA GLU A 624 -20.63 -16.14 -29.91
C GLU A 624 -20.53 -16.64 -28.47
N LYS A 625 -19.31 -16.56 -27.86
CA LYS A 625 -19.05 -16.97 -26.48
C LYS A 625 -19.83 -16.13 -25.47
N SER A 626 -19.98 -14.83 -25.72
CA SER A 626 -20.75 -13.91 -24.88
C SER A 626 -22.24 -13.90 -25.17
N LYS A 627 -22.66 -14.57 -26.25
CA LYS A 627 -24.03 -14.57 -26.79
C LYS A 627 -24.50 -13.16 -27.15
N ASP A 628 -23.62 -12.34 -27.69
CA ASP A 628 -23.91 -10.98 -28.16
C ASP A 628 -24.18 -11.03 -29.67
N ALA A 629 -25.40 -11.38 -30.02
CA ALA A 629 -25.83 -11.54 -31.43
C ALA A 629 -25.62 -10.23 -32.22
N LYS A 630 -25.72 -9.08 -31.61
CA LYS A 630 -25.54 -7.80 -32.29
C LYS A 630 -24.10 -7.59 -32.75
N LEU A 631 -23.12 -7.79 -31.86
CA LEU A 631 -21.69 -7.66 -32.19
C LEU A 631 -21.25 -8.79 -33.14
N GLU A 632 -21.86 -9.99 -33.03
CA GLU A 632 -21.60 -11.10 -33.96
C GLU A 632 -22.01 -10.73 -35.39
N ALA A 633 -23.23 -10.19 -35.58
CA ALA A 633 -23.72 -9.79 -36.89
C ALA A 633 -22.86 -8.66 -37.49
N VAL A 634 -22.51 -7.63 -36.69
CA VAL A 634 -21.64 -6.52 -37.12
C VAL A 634 -20.28 -7.04 -37.61
N ALA A 635 -19.63 -7.92 -36.82
CA ALA A 635 -18.33 -8.48 -37.19
C ALA A 635 -18.39 -9.32 -38.48
N LEU A 636 -19.45 -10.12 -38.64
CA LEU A 636 -19.69 -10.90 -39.86
C LEU A 636 -19.93 -10.03 -41.09
N ALA A 637 -20.68 -8.93 -40.96
CA ALA A 637 -20.95 -8.02 -42.07
C ALA A 637 -19.68 -7.27 -42.52
N HIS A 638 -18.85 -6.75 -41.57
CA HIS A 638 -17.59 -6.11 -41.89
C HIS A 638 -16.58 -7.10 -42.50
N GLN A 639 -16.53 -8.33 -41.97
CA GLN A 639 -15.74 -9.41 -42.56
C GLN A 639 -16.15 -9.68 -44.01
N ALA A 640 -17.46 -9.75 -44.29
CA ALA A 640 -17.99 -9.97 -45.63
C ALA A 640 -17.62 -8.84 -46.61
N GLU A 641 -17.70 -7.60 -46.17
CA GLU A 641 -17.28 -6.45 -46.97
C GLU A 641 -15.78 -6.51 -47.33
N LEU A 642 -14.92 -6.88 -46.37
CA LEU A 642 -13.48 -7.03 -46.61
C LEU A 642 -13.19 -8.19 -47.56
N GLN A 643 -13.89 -9.32 -47.44
CA GLN A 643 -13.79 -10.49 -48.33
C GLN A 643 -14.18 -10.12 -49.76
N ASP A 644 -15.28 -9.36 -49.94
CA ASP A 644 -15.70 -8.86 -51.23
C ASP A 644 -14.65 -7.96 -51.90
N LYS A 645 -14.14 -6.96 -51.14
CA LYS A 645 -13.06 -6.08 -51.59
C LYS A 645 -11.77 -6.84 -51.96
N SER A 646 -11.53 -7.96 -51.29
CA SER A 646 -10.39 -8.83 -51.57
C SER A 646 -10.60 -9.82 -52.70
N GLY A 647 -11.81 -9.83 -53.30
CA GLY A 647 -12.19 -10.70 -54.43
C GLY A 647 -12.67 -12.09 -54.03
N ASP A 648 -12.76 -12.40 -52.72
CA ASP A 648 -13.31 -13.68 -52.25
C ASP A 648 -14.84 -13.57 -52.05
N VAL A 649 -15.53 -13.55 -53.18
CA VAL A 649 -16.99 -13.38 -53.25
C VAL A 649 -17.75 -14.52 -52.60
N ALA A 650 -17.19 -15.75 -52.66
CA ALA A 650 -17.82 -16.91 -52.04
C ALA A 650 -17.86 -16.82 -50.53
N SER A 651 -16.72 -16.48 -49.91
CA SER A 651 -16.64 -16.24 -48.46
C SER A 651 -17.46 -15.04 -48.02
N ALA A 652 -17.48 -13.94 -48.81
CA ALA A 652 -18.29 -12.76 -48.53
C ALA A 652 -19.80 -13.13 -48.48
N ALA A 653 -20.29 -13.89 -49.44
CA ALA A 653 -21.68 -14.34 -49.44
C ALA A 653 -22.00 -15.20 -48.20
N GLN A 654 -21.12 -16.12 -47.82
CA GLN A 654 -21.31 -16.95 -46.63
C GLN A 654 -21.34 -16.10 -45.33
N SER A 655 -20.47 -15.12 -45.22
CA SER A 655 -20.42 -14.24 -44.05
C SER A 655 -21.68 -13.38 -43.94
N TYR A 656 -22.20 -12.82 -45.05
CA TYR A 656 -23.51 -12.12 -45.06
C TYR A 656 -24.68 -13.06 -44.73
N GLN A 657 -24.69 -14.28 -45.24
CA GLN A 657 -25.73 -15.24 -44.91
C GLN A 657 -25.74 -15.63 -43.45
N ARG A 658 -24.55 -15.75 -42.82
CA ARG A 658 -24.42 -15.96 -41.36
C ARG A 658 -24.88 -14.72 -40.58
N ALA A 659 -24.48 -13.50 -40.97
CA ALA A 659 -24.92 -12.26 -40.35
C ALA A 659 -26.45 -12.17 -40.34
N LEU A 660 -27.10 -12.40 -41.49
CA LEU A 660 -28.58 -12.41 -41.63
C LEU A 660 -29.27 -13.46 -40.75
N ALA A 661 -28.66 -14.64 -40.59
CA ALA A 661 -29.18 -15.68 -39.69
C ALA A 661 -29.09 -15.27 -38.21
N VAL A 662 -28.02 -14.59 -37.83
CA VAL A 662 -27.82 -14.06 -36.47
C VAL A 662 -28.77 -12.89 -36.18
N ASP A 663 -28.91 -11.96 -37.14
CA ASP A 663 -29.79 -10.80 -37.01
C ASP A 663 -31.26 -11.19 -36.88
N ALA A 664 -31.68 -12.25 -37.57
CA ALA A 664 -33.04 -12.77 -37.41
C ALA A 664 -33.36 -13.18 -35.96
N THR A 665 -32.35 -13.44 -35.14
CA THR A 665 -32.50 -13.80 -33.73
C THR A 665 -32.27 -12.60 -32.79
N SER A 666 -31.52 -11.58 -33.22
CA SER A 666 -31.17 -10.39 -32.42
C SER A 666 -32.35 -9.44 -32.20
N GLY A 667 -33.27 -9.37 -33.14
CA GLY A 667 -34.39 -8.43 -33.16
C GLY A 667 -34.00 -7.00 -33.56
N ASP A 668 -32.75 -6.75 -34.01
CA ASP A 668 -32.28 -5.43 -34.48
C ASP A 668 -32.63 -5.27 -35.96
N ALA A 669 -33.85 -4.79 -36.21
CA ALA A 669 -34.37 -4.59 -37.58
C ALA A 669 -33.49 -3.66 -38.44
N ARG A 670 -32.74 -2.75 -37.83
CA ARG A 670 -31.85 -1.83 -38.56
C ARG A 670 -30.60 -2.57 -39.04
N SER A 671 -29.95 -3.33 -38.16
CA SER A 671 -28.82 -4.18 -38.52
C SER A 671 -29.20 -5.16 -39.63
N GLU A 672 -30.31 -5.89 -39.44
CA GLU A 672 -30.84 -6.81 -40.46
C GLU A 672 -31.07 -6.13 -41.82
N ALA A 673 -31.57 -4.89 -41.80
CA ALA A 673 -31.81 -4.14 -43.05
C ALA A 673 -30.51 -3.77 -43.77
N PHE A 674 -29.47 -3.39 -43.04
CA PHE A 674 -28.16 -3.13 -43.65
C PHE A 674 -27.55 -4.38 -44.25
N ASP A 675 -27.64 -5.49 -43.57
CA ASP A 675 -27.09 -6.75 -44.05
C ASP A 675 -27.82 -7.24 -45.31
N TRP A 676 -29.15 -7.15 -45.34
CA TRP A 676 -29.89 -7.42 -46.58
C TRP A 676 -29.52 -6.47 -47.70
N PHE A 677 -29.31 -5.18 -47.41
CA PHE A 677 -28.89 -4.20 -48.41
C PHE A 677 -27.52 -4.55 -49.00
N ASN A 678 -26.53 -4.76 -48.10
CA ASN A 678 -25.17 -5.05 -48.52
C ASN A 678 -25.05 -6.39 -49.25
N TYR A 679 -25.76 -7.42 -48.79
CA TYR A 679 -25.83 -8.67 -49.50
C TYR A 679 -26.50 -8.54 -50.89
N GLY A 680 -27.54 -7.74 -51.00
CA GLY A 680 -28.16 -7.39 -52.29
C GLY A 680 -27.20 -6.67 -53.23
N GLN A 681 -26.35 -5.78 -52.70
CA GLN A 681 -25.29 -5.10 -53.47
C GLN A 681 -24.22 -6.09 -53.96
N LEU A 682 -23.76 -7.00 -53.08
CA LEU A 682 -22.83 -8.07 -53.45
C LEU A 682 -23.37 -8.90 -54.62
N LEU A 683 -24.60 -9.39 -54.51
CA LEU A 683 -25.26 -10.18 -55.59
C LEU A 683 -25.32 -9.42 -56.90
N ARG A 684 -25.66 -8.15 -56.88
CA ARG A 684 -25.71 -7.27 -58.05
C ARG A 684 -24.34 -7.03 -58.68
N GLN A 685 -23.32 -6.75 -57.89
CA GLN A 685 -21.97 -6.46 -58.38
C GLN A 685 -21.32 -7.67 -59.06
N HIS A 686 -21.64 -8.86 -58.56
CA HIS A 686 -21.10 -10.11 -59.09
C HIS A 686 -22.06 -10.85 -60.04
N ASN A 687 -22.90 -10.07 -60.74
CA ASN A 687 -23.81 -10.56 -61.82
C ASN A 687 -24.68 -11.75 -61.43
N GLN A 688 -25.10 -11.84 -60.18
CA GLN A 688 -26.07 -12.82 -59.76
C GLN A 688 -27.47 -12.42 -60.21
N PRO A 689 -28.44 -13.34 -60.21
CA PRO A 689 -29.83 -13.06 -60.77
C PRO A 689 -30.39 -11.80 -60.07
N ASP A 690 -30.82 -10.83 -60.91
CA ASP A 690 -31.42 -9.56 -60.45
C ASP A 690 -32.64 -9.78 -59.53
N GLU A 691 -33.33 -10.90 -59.69
CA GLU A 691 -34.48 -11.30 -58.88
C GLU A 691 -34.06 -11.46 -57.39
N LEU A 692 -32.88 -12.04 -57.12
CA LEU A 692 -32.36 -12.25 -55.75
C LEU A 692 -31.93 -10.93 -55.11
N ALA A 693 -31.18 -10.09 -55.85
CA ALA A 693 -30.77 -8.75 -55.36
C ALA A 693 -32.00 -7.87 -55.08
N TYR A 694 -33.00 -7.92 -55.93
CA TYR A 694 -34.27 -7.20 -55.75
C TYR A 694 -34.99 -7.63 -54.48
N ALA A 695 -35.10 -8.95 -54.23
CA ALA A 695 -35.71 -9.47 -53.01
C ALA A 695 -35.01 -8.97 -51.75
N CYS A 696 -33.66 -8.94 -51.74
CA CYS A 696 -32.88 -8.40 -50.65
C CYS A 696 -33.19 -6.92 -50.39
N PHE A 697 -33.23 -6.07 -51.41
CA PHE A 697 -33.59 -4.65 -51.28
C PHE A 697 -35.04 -4.43 -50.83
N VAL A 698 -35.99 -5.25 -51.27
CA VAL A 698 -37.37 -5.21 -50.77
C VAL A 698 -37.46 -5.56 -49.29
N ARG A 699 -36.71 -6.54 -48.84
CA ARG A 699 -36.65 -6.89 -47.40
C ARG A 699 -36.04 -5.76 -46.58
N ALA A 700 -34.91 -5.23 -47.01
CA ALA A 700 -34.26 -4.10 -46.37
C ALA A 700 -35.18 -2.88 -46.23
N GLU A 701 -35.88 -2.51 -47.32
CA GLU A 701 -36.86 -1.40 -47.32
C GLU A 701 -38.02 -1.66 -46.36
N LYS A 702 -38.56 -2.88 -46.28
CA LYS A 702 -39.61 -3.26 -45.34
C LYS A 702 -39.16 -3.12 -43.88
N LEU A 703 -37.93 -3.48 -43.57
CA LEU A 703 -37.36 -3.36 -42.23
C LEU A 703 -37.14 -1.91 -41.85
N LEU A 704 -36.77 -1.05 -42.80
CA LEU A 704 -36.60 0.39 -42.60
C LEU A 704 -37.93 1.17 -42.68
N ALA A 705 -39.05 0.52 -42.92
CA ALA A 705 -40.37 1.16 -43.03
C ALA A 705 -40.71 1.86 -41.69
N GLY A 706 -40.96 3.19 -41.75
CA GLY A 706 -41.21 4.01 -40.57
C GLY A 706 -39.99 4.79 -40.05
N THR A 707 -38.77 4.51 -40.55
CA THR A 707 -37.61 5.36 -40.31
C THR A 707 -37.57 6.52 -41.29
N ARG A 708 -37.08 7.69 -40.85
CA ARG A 708 -36.79 8.83 -41.72
C ARG A 708 -35.29 8.97 -41.82
N GLY A 709 -34.69 8.90 -43.02
CA GLY A 709 -33.25 9.09 -43.20
C GLY A 709 -32.72 8.60 -44.55
N SER A 710 -31.47 8.88 -44.84
CA SER A 710 -30.74 8.54 -46.07
C SER A 710 -30.72 7.03 -46.38
N ASP A 711 -30.75 6.19 -45.33
CA ASP A 711 -30.67 4.73 -45.47
C ASP A 711 -31.87 4.16 -46.24
N LEU A 712 -33.08 4.65 -45.91
CA LEU A 712 -34.30 4.27 -46.61
C LEU A 712 -34.30 4.76 -48.07
N GLU A 713 -33.87 6.02 -48.30
CA GLU A 713 -33.78 6.61 -49.62
C GLU A 713 -32.79 5.85 -50.52
N THR A 714 -31.61 5.52 -49.96
CA THR A 714 -30.58 4.74 -50.66
C THR A 714 -31.07 3.33 -50.99
N THR A 715 -31.74 2.67 -50.06
CA THR A 715 -32.34 1.34 -50.29
C THR A 715 -33.42 1.39 -51.36
N GLN A 716 -34.29 2.39 -51.35
CA GLN A 716 -35.32 2.58 -52.37
C GLN A 716 -34.73 2.91 -53.74
N ALA A 717 -33.65 3.66 -53.80
CA ALA A 717 -32.96 3.93 -55.07
C ALA A 717 -32.35 2.66 -55.65
N ALA A 718 -31.68 1.83 -54.83
CA ALA A 718 -31.13 0.55 -55.26
C ALA A 718 -32.24 -0.40 -55.75
N ARG A 719 -33.33 -0.53 -54.99
CA ARG A 719 -34.50 -1.34 -55.40
C ARG A 719 -35.07 -0.87 -56.69
N ARG A 720 -35.30 0.46 -56.91
CA ARG A 720 -35.85 1.03 -58.16
C ARG A 720 -34.95 0.73 -59.35
N ALA A 721 -33.65 0.85 -59.21
CA ALA A 721 -32.68 0.58 -60.26
C ALA A 721 -32.74 -0.88 -60.74
N VAL A 722 -32.94 -1.85 -59.85
CA VAL A 722 -33.08 -3.26 -60.19
C VAL A 722 -34.46 -3.54 -60.72
N ALA A 723 -35.51 -2.91 -60.15
CA ALA A 723 -36.90 -3.07 -60.66
C ALA A 723 -37.03 -2.66 -62.12
N THR A 724 -36.37 -1.57 -62.56
CA THR A 724 -36.38 -1.13 -63.95
C THR A 724 -35.80 -2.17 -64.91
N ARG A 725 -34.82 -2.97 -64.49
CA ARG A 725 -34.23 -4.05 -65.26
C ARG A 725 -35.12 -5.30 -65.31
N LEU A 726 -35.80 -5.58 -64.21
CA LEU A 726 -36.67 -6.74 -64.09
C LEU A 726 -38.03 -6.58 -64.84
N GLY A 727 -38.50 -5.32 -65.00
CA GLY A 727 -39.86 -5.09 -65.63
C GLY A 727 -40.94 -5.78 -64.80
N ASP A 728 -41.84 -6.49 -65.51
CA ASP A 728 -43.00 -7.20 -64.93
C ASP A 728 -42.61 -8.32 -63.93
N LYS A 729 -41.39 -8.85 -64.01
CA LYS A 729 -40.87 -9.82 -62.99
C LYS A 729 -40.73 -9.24 -61.62
N ALA A 730 -40.56 -7.94 -61.46
CA ALA A 730 -40.41 -7.30 -60.14
C ALA A 730 -41.66 -7.54 -59.27
N GLU A 731 -42.84 -7.45 -59.78
CA GLU A 731 -44.08 -7.73 -59.05
C GLU A 731 -44.20 -9.22 -58.65
N PHE A 732 -43.81 -10.14 -59.56
CA PHE A 732 -43.74 -11.55 -59.24
C PHE A 732 -42.76 -11.84 -58.04
N VAL A 733 -41.55 -11.29 -58.09
CA VAL A 733 -40.60 -11.47 -56.99
C VAL A 733 -41.14 -10.89 -55.68
N GLN A 734 -41.83 -9.77 -55.73
CA GLN A 734 -42.40 -9.14 -54.50
C GLN A 734 -43.55 -10.02 -53.94
N THR A 735 -44.33 -10.69 -54.80
CA THR A 735 -45.40 -11.61 -54.42
C THR A 735 -44.82 -12.89 -53.77
N GLN A 736 -43.71 -13.38 -54.28
CA GLN A 736 -43.04 -14.61 -53.85
C GLN A 736 -41.81 -14.30 -53.02
N LEU A 737 -41.76 -13.12 -52.27
CA LEU A 737 -40.61 -12.63 -51.53
C LEU A 737 -39.97 -13.68 -50.64
N PRO A 738 -40.70 -14.47 -49.81
CA PRO A 738 -40.08 -15.46 -48.92
C PRO A 738 -39.28 -16.53 -49.68
N GLU A 739 -39.74 -16.96 -50.85
CA GLU A 739 -39.04 -17.95 -51.67
C GLU A 739 -37.74 -17.38 -52.25
N PHE A 740 -37.75 -16.15 -52.75
CA PHE A 740 -36.56 -15.52 -53.30
C PHE A 740 -35.53 -15.18 -52.19
N LEU A 741 -35.95 -14.78 -50.99
CA LEU A 741 -35.05 -14.59 -49.85
C LEU A 741 -34.43 -15.92 -49.43
N ALA A 742 -35.21 -17.01 -49.35
CA ALA A 742 -34.69 -18.34 -49.06
C ALA A 742 -33.69 -18.83 -50.14
N ARG A 743 -33.93 -18.52 -51.40
CA ARG A 743 -32.97 -18.80 -52.48
C ARG A 743 -31.70 -17.96 -52.35
N ALA A 744 -31.81 -16.68 -51.99
CA ALA A 744 -30.66 -15.81 -51.76
C ALA A 744 -29.79 -16.31 -50.58
N THR A 745 -30.40 -16.65 -49.46
CA THR A 745 -29.66 -17.13 -48.26
C THR A 745 -29.07 -18.54 -48.40
N ASN A 746 -29.52 -19.32 -49.38
CA ASN A 746 -28.98 -20.65 -49.69
C ASN A 746 -28.13 -20.68 -50.99
N LEU A 747 -27.83 -19.50 -51.53
CA LEU A 747 -27.03 -19.38 -52.75
C LEU A 747 -25.58 -19.74 -52.47
N ASN A 748 -25.03 -20.73 -53.15
CA ASN A 748 -23.64 -21.08 -53.09
C ASN A 748 -22.92 -20.42 -54.27
N LEU A 749 -22.15 -19.36 -53.97
CA LEU A 749 -21.26 -18.71 -54.94
C LEU A 749 -19.94 -19.48 -54.97
N ALA A 750 -19.94 -20.70 -55.53
CA ALA A 750 -18.71 -21.45 -55.72
C ALA A 750 -17.73 -20.61 -56.55
N SER A 751 -16.45 -20.58 -56.16
CA SER A 751 -15.34 -19.95 -56.85
C SER A 751 -15.33 -20.38 -58.35
N HIS A 752 -15.66 -19.45 -59.23
CA HIS A 752 -15.40 -19.59 -60.67
C HIS A 752 -14.08 -18.94 -61.02
#